data_8e8ea2a67739c87922be77f178a3cf28
#
_entry.id   8e8ea2a67739c87922be77f178a3cf28
#
_cell.length_a   1.000
_cell.length_b   1.000
_cell.length_c   1.000
_cell.angle_alpha   90.00
_cell.angle_beta   90.00
_cell.angle_gamma   90.00
#
_symmetry.space_group_name_H-M   'P 1'
#
loop_
_entity.id
_entity.type
_entity.pdbx_description
1 polymer ?
#
loop_
_entity_poly.entity_id
_entity_poly.type
_entity_poly.pdbx_seq_one_letter_code
_entity_poly.pdbx_strand_id
1 'polypeptide(L)'
;MKKILLGIVSVCIFQNIYAQIPITKDSAKNQIDLDEVVISSSNFAEKKKNIAQKIDVISSKTIALINTQNTGDLLINTGKVFVQKSQQGGSSPILRGFEASRILLIIDGVRMNNAIYRSGHLQNVITTDQNSLARLEIMYGPSSTTYGSDALGGIIHLISKSPILSGDKRFLTAGTAFTRYSTVNNEKTFHFDISLGGQKFAWFQGYNFSDFDDMKMGNKYSKAYPDFGRRVNYIEQINGIDSIIKNSDDRIQRFSGFKQWDITQKFLFKPNSRATHLLNFQMSNSTNVPRYDRMQDTRNFGGAIGTVLRFAQWYYGPQKRYLGAYEFNLKKAGFFNEVKTNINYQFIEESRQTREYRRYDRFDSQVEKVKVFGTTVSGRKIMDRNELVLGADIQLNDVKSTATRRNLTTGNVTKLNTRYPDGANRMSSFGMYAQHIYKFKNEKLVLNDGMRLQLTTLKSNVLDNSFFNLPDTAVVQRNFAVTGNLGIIFSPSKKTGLKAAVSSGFRVPNIDDLSKVFESNTAARQVVVPNANLKPEYTYNIDLSITQQFFRDFSIEVTGFYSLFRNAIIKAPFTLNGQDSINYNGIRSQILASQNVNNANLFGINIGLNAVVFKRITINSTLSFTDGSYNTDATKQSSIYEKQPNGNYAIVKRSVSSRPLDHIPPVIGKTSFAYQHKKLNVEVYSLYNGWKNLNKYNSDGEDNAQYATAHGMPAWFTLNAKAAYLVKKHFQLQVGVENILDRNYRSFASGFSAGGRNFIFALRTTW
;
A
#
# COMPACT_ATOMS: atom_id res chain seq x y z
N MET A 1 30.44 11.97 19.02
CA MET A 1 28.99 12.26 18.97
C MET A 1 28.49 13.35 19.94
N LYS A 2 29.22 13.75 20.99
CA LYS A 2 28.82 14.86 21.90
C LYS A 2 29.05 16.29 21.37
N LYS A 3 29.78 16.47 20.27
CA LYS A 3 30.09 17.82 19.72
C LYS A 3 29.19 18.26 18.56
N ILE A 4 28.30 17.39 18.07
CA ILE A 4 27.35 17.72 16.97
C ILE A 4 26.02 18.22 17.51
N LEU A 5 25.68 17.90 18.77
CA LEU A 5 24.42 18.33 19.39
C LEU A 5 24.43 19.79 19.86
N LEU A 6 25.59 20.41 20.06
CA LEU A 6 25.69 21.82 20.47
C LEU A 6 25.63 22.81 19.30
N GLY A 7 25.88 22.36 18.08
CA GLY A 7 25.86 23.23 16.90
C GLY A 7 24.45 23.55 16.36
N ILE A 8 23.44 22.76 16.71
CA ILE A 8 22.06 22.94 16.20
C ILE A 8 21.24 23.90 17.10
N VAL A 9 21.64 24.08 18.35
CA VAL A 9 20.93 24.97 19.29
C VAL A 9 21.30 26.45 19.10
N SER A 10 22.43 26.77 18.47
CA SER A 10 22.92 28.16 18.32
C SER A 10 22.38 28.92 17.09
N VAL A 11 21.60 28.29 16.21
CA VAL A 11 21.06 28.98 15.00
C VAL A 11 19.64 29.52 15.21
N CYS A 12 19.03 29.30 16.35
CA CYS A 12 17.64 29.75 16.63
C CYS A 12 17.50 31.15 17.25
N ILE A 13 18.54 31.97 17.24
CA ILE A 13 18.42 33.36 17.71
C ILE A 13 18.76 34.29 16.55
N PHE A 14 17.83 34.52 15.64
CA PHE A 14 17.79 35.74 14.83
C PHE A 14 16.37 36.06 14.36
N GLN A 15 15.89 37.18 14.87
CA GLN A 15 14.94 38.17 14.34
C GLN A 15 13.50 37.78 13.98
N ASN A 16 12.59 38.48 14.64
CA ASN A 16 11.19 38.63 14.32
C ASN A 16 10.95 39.05 12.86
N ILE A 17 10.69 38.11 11.97
CA ILE A 17 10.06 38.36 10.69
C ILE A 17 8.64 37.85 10.78
N TYR A 18 7.68 38.79 10.88
CA TYR A 18 6.25 38.50 10.84
C TYR A 18 5.86 38.05 9.45
N ALA A 19 5.81 36.73 9.21
CA ALA A 19 5.04 36.16 8.13
C ALA A 19 3.69 35.74 8.72
N GLN A 20 2.67 36.54 8.58
CA GLN A 20 1.28 36.15 8.80
C GLN A 20 0.90 35.21 7.62
N ILE A 21 1.02 33.88 7.79
CA ILE A 21 0.17 32.98 7.05
C ILE A 21 -1.24 33.24 7.56
N PRO A 22 -2.23 33.59 6.72
CA PRO A 22 -3.60 33.68 7.19
C PRO A 22 -3.98 32.26 7.64
N ILE A 23 -4.00 32.05 8.95
CA ILE A 23 -4.76 30.98 9.55
C ILE A 23 -6.19 31.35 9.19
N THR A 24 -6.69 30.84 8.08
CA THR A 24 -8.12 30.83 7.84
C THR A 24 -8.73 30.31 9.13
N LYS A 25 -9.65 31.06 9.68
CA LYS A 25 -10.51 30.65 10.79
C LYS A 25 -11.34 29.46 10.30
N ASP A 26 -10.72 28.30 10.17
CA ASP A 26 -11.38 27.03 10.06
C ASP A 26 -11.79 26.64 11.48
N SER A 27 -12.88 27.30 11.91
CA SER A 27 -13.71 26.74 12.96
C SER A 27 -14.04 25.32 12.55
N ALA A 28 -13.78 24.36 13.43
CA ALA A 28 -14.01 22.93 13.28
C ALA A 28 -15.32 22.61 12.51
N LYS A 29 -15.26 22.61 11.19
CA LYS A 29 -16.27 22.08 10.32
C LYS A 29 -15.81 20.66 9.94
N ASN A 30 -16.01 19.73 10.85
CA ASN A 30 -16.06 18.31 10.49
C ASN A 30 -17.44 18.00 9.86
N GLN A 31 -17.86 18.84 8.93
CA GLN A 31 -18.92 18.50 7.99
C GLN A 31 -18.32 17.56 6.95
N ILE A 32 -19.06 16.57 6.45
CA ILE A 32 -18.72 15.93 5.17
C ILE A 32 -18.62 17.08 4.18
N ASP A 33 -17.40 17.49 3.86
CA ASP A 33 -17.18 18.64 3.00
C ASP A 33 -17.40 18.18 1.56
N LEU A 34 -18.64 18.34 1.08
CA LEU A 34 -19.01 18.05 -0.29
C LEU A 34 -18.32 19.00 -1.30
N ASP A 35 -17.79 20.12 -0.83
CA ASP A 35 -16.99 21.05 -1.63
C ASP A 35 -15.47 20.74 -1.57
N GLU A 36 -15.06 19.67 -0.85
CA GLU A 36 -13.69 19.18 -0.83
C GLU A 36 -13.22 18.85 -2.25
N VAL A 37 -12.03 19.37 -2.61
CA VAL A 37 -11.47 19.22 -3.95
C VAL A 37 -10.50 18.05 -3.98
N VAL A 38 -10.66 17.19 -4.98
CA VAL A 38 -9.83 16.01 -5.23
C VAL A 38 -9.22 16.06 -6.63
N ILE A 39 -8.13 15.37 -6.86
CA ILE A 39 -7.45 15.27 -8.16
C ILE A 39 -7.42 13.83 -8.71
N SER A 40 -7.66 12.84 -7.89
CA SER A 40 -7.55 11.42 -8.30
C SER A 40 -8.60 10.98 -9.31
N SER A 41 -9.66 11.75 -9.55
CA SER A 41 -10.71 11.37 -10.49
C SER A 41 -10.35 11.62 -11.96
N SER A 42 -9.60 12.71 -12.23
CA SER A 42 -9.36 13.17 -13.63
C SER A 42 -7.99 13.83 -13.86
N ASN A 43 -7.07 13.77 -12.91
CA ASN A 43 -5.81 14.54 -12.86
C ASN A 43 -5.98 16.06 -12.71
N PHE A 44 -7.21 16.55 -12.69
CA PHE A 44 -7.53 17.96 -12.45
C PHE A 44 -8.30 18.11 -11.14
N ALA A 45 -8.25 19.31 -10.58
CA ALA A 45 -8.97 19.64 -9.36
C ALA A 45 -10.49 19.64 -9.63
N GLU A 46 -11.25 18.77 -8.97
CA GLU A 46 -12.71 18.67 -9.08
C GLU A 46 -13.34 18.54 -7.69
N LYS A 47 -14.56 19.07 -7.52
CA LYS A 47 -15.31 18.94 -6.27
C LYS A 47 -15.77 17.50 -6.06
N LYS A 48 -15.52 16.94 -4.89
CA LYS A 48 -15.93 15.57 -4.52
C LYS A 48 -17.42 15.30 -4.73
N LYS A 49 -18.26 16.32 -4.56
CA LYS A 49 -19.72 16.21 -4.81
C LYS A 49 -20.07 15.90 -6.27
N ASN A 50 -19.19 16.24 -7.21
CA ASN A 50 -19.40 16.01 -8.65
C ASN A 50 -18.84 14.68 -9.14
N ILE A 51 -18.35 13.82 -8.25
CA ILE A 51 -17.73 12.53 -8.57
C ILE A 51 -18.61 11.41 -8.02
N ALA A 52 -19.02 10.49 -8.88
CA ALA A 52 -19.90 9.39 -8.49
C ALA A 52 -19.17 8.34 -7.64
N GLN A 53 -17.92 8.06 -7.94
CA GLN A 53 -17.10 7.11 -7.18
C GLN A 53 -16.85 7.60 -5.75
N LYS A 54 -16.77 6.65 -4.81
CA LYS A 54 -16.38 6.96 -3.42
C LYS A 54 -14.92 7.38 -3.37
N ILE A 55 -14.66 8.55 -2.76
CA ILE A 55 -13.30 9.07 -2.51
C ILE A 55 -13.22 9.53 -1.06
N ASP A 56 -12.17 9.08 -0.37
CA ASP A 56 -11.79 9.57 0.95
C ASP A 56 -10.53 10.42 0.85
N VAL A 57 -10.51 11.54 1.57
CA VAL A 57 -9.36 12.45 1.64
C VAL A 57 -8.88 12.55 3.07
N ILE A 58 -7.58 12.41 3.28
CA ILE A 58 -6.92 12.57 4.56
C ILE A 58 -5.95 13.73 4.45
N SER A 59 -6.25 14.85 5.11
CA SER A 59 -5.45 16.08 5.05
C SER A 59 -4.13 15.97 5.80
N SER A 60 -3.14 16.82 5.48
CA SER A 60 -1.87 16.91 6.22
C SER A 60 -2.06 17.14 7.71
N LYS A 61 -3.06 17.95 8.11
CA LYS A 61 -3.43 18.18 9.53
C LYS A 61 -3.85 16.87 10.19
N THR A 62 -4.70 16.08 9.52
CA THR A 62 -5.14 14.77 10.03
C THR A 62 -3.97 13.80 10.10
N ILE A 63 -3.11 13.73 9.07
CA ILE A 63 -1.90 12.91 9.05
C ILE A 63 -0.99 13.27 10.24
N ALA A 64 -0.75 14.55 10.48
CA ALA A 64 0.07 15.04 11.61
C ALA A 64 -0.51 14.67 12.98
N LEU A 65 -1.85 14.65 13.14
CA LEU A 65 -2.52 14.27 14.39
C LEU A 65 -2.55 12.74 14.58
N ILE A 66 -2.76 11.97 13.51
CA ILE A 66 -2.67 10.50 13.55
C ILE A 66 -1.28 10.06 14.00
N ASN A 67 -0.22 10.71 13.51
CA ASN A 67 1.17 10.56 13.97
C ASN A 67 1.62 9.09 13.99
N THR A 68 1.61 8.42 12.84
CA THR A 68 2.00 7.01 12.68
C THR A 68 3.48 6.82 12.35
N GLN A 69 4.00 5.59 12.46
CA GLN A 69 5.41 5.26 12.18
C GLN A 69 5.76 5.33 10.69
N ASN A 70 4.85 4.89 9.82
CA ASN A 70 5.04 4.86 8.37
C ASN A 70 3.70 4.98 7.63
N THR A 71 3.76 5.09 6.31
CA THR A 71 2.58 5.26 5.45
C THR A 71 1.62 4.05 5.50
N GLY A 72 2.13 2.82 5.72
CA GLY A 72 1.27 1.64 5.91
C GLY A 72 0.44 1.74 7.19
N ASP A 73 1.04 2.19 8.28
CA ASP A 73 0.33 2.42 9.56
C ASP A 73 -0.64 3.60 9.46
N LEU A 74 -0.34 4.61 8.64
CA LEU A 74 -1.29 5.68 8.31
C LEU A 74 -2.55 5.12 7.67
N LEU A 75 -2.42 4.23 6.67
CA LEU A 75 -3.55 3.58 6.01
C LEU A 75 -4.40 2.76 7.01
N ILE A 76 -3.79 1.96 7.88
CA ILE A 76 -4.49 1.21 8.96
C ILE A 76 -5.28 2.17 9.84
N ASN A 77 -4.67 3.27 10.28
CA ASN A 77 -5.27 4.23 11.19
C ASN A 77 -6.42 5.06 10.57
N THR A 78 -6.62 4.98 9.25
CA THR A 78 -7.84 5.51 8.62
C THR A 78 -9.08 4.72 9.02
N GLY A 79 -8.93 3.44 9.39
CA GLY A 79 -10.04 2.50 9.65
C GLY A 79 -10.79 2.08 8.39
N LYS A 80 -10.23 2.35 7.20
CA LYS A 80 -10.89 2.17 5.90
C LYS A 80 -10.11 1.26 4.95
N VAL A 81 -8.82 1.08 5.20
CA VAL A 81 -7.91 0.25 4.41
C VAL A 81 -7.37 -0.86 5.29
N PHE A 82 -7.52 -2.09 4.84
CA PHE A 82 -6.83 -3.20 5.47
C PHE A 82 -5.38 -3.23 4.97
N VAL A 83 -4.44 -3.55 5.86
CA VAL A 83 -3.02 -3.67 5.48
C VAL A 83 -2.45 -4.96 6.05
N GLN A 84 -1.94 -5.80 5.17
CA GLN A 84 -1.23 -7.01 5.54
C GLN A 84 0.25 -6.68 5.77
N LYS A 85 0.86 -7.30 6.80
CA LYS A 85 2.29 -7.13 7.14
C LYS A 85 2.97 -8.48 7.33
N SER A 86 4.02 -8.74 6.57
CA SER A 86 4.91 -9.91 6.76
C SER A 86 6.17 -9.57 7.57
N GLN A 87 6.50 -8.29 7.65
CA GLN A 87 7.63 -7.73 8.39
C GLN A 87 7.33 -6.29 8.82
N GLN A 88 8.15 -5.73 9.69
CA GLN A 88 7.99 -4.35 10.17
C GLN A 88 8.09 -3.33 9.02
N GLY A 89 9.06 -3.51 8.14
CA GLY A 89 9.26 -2.68 6.94
C GLY A 89 8.47 -3.13 5.71
N GLY A 90 7.31 -3.74 5.88
CA GLY A 90 6.45 -4.17 4.78
C GLY A 90 5.00 -3.82 5.02
N SER A 91 4.29 -3.41 3.98
CA SER A 91 2.86 -3.05 4.07
C SER A 91 2.19 -3.26 2.73
N SER A 92 1.21 -4.15 2.67
CA SER A 92 0.39 -4.44 1.50
C SER A 92 -1.04 -3.96 1.75
N PRO A 93 -1.47 -2.83 1.18
CA PRO A 93 -2.83 -2.35 1.34
C PRO A 93 -3.81 -3.21 0.54
N ILE A 94 -5.01 -3.37 1.09
CA ILE A 94 -6.13 -4.09 0.48
C ILE A 94 -7.35 -3.18 0.47
N LEU A 95 -7.94 -2.98 -0.71
CA LEU A 95 -9.18 -2.23 -0.91
C LEU A 95 -10.24 -3.17 -1.48
N ARG A 96 -11.37 -3.33 -0.78
CA ARG A 96 -12.50 -4.16 -1.25
C ARG A 96 -12.11 -5.59 -1.63
N GLY A 97 -11.12 -6.20 -0.93
CA GLY A 97 -10.62 -7.53 -1.25
C GLY A 97 -9.62 -7.59 -2.41
N PHE A 98 -9.33 -6.49 -3.06
CA PHE A 98 -8.24 -6.37 -4.02
C PHE A 98 -6.97 -5.94 -3.32
N GLU A 99 -5.83 -6.52 -3.72
CA GLU A 99 -4.52 -6.21 -3.15
C GLU A 99 -3.49 -5.93 -4.24
N ALA A 100 -2.39 -5.37 -3.82
CA ALA A 100 -1.12 -5.31 -4.53
C ALA A 100 -1.26 -4.87 -6.00
N SER A 101 -1.00 -5.77 -6.96
CA SER A 101 -1.08 -5.46 -8.39
C SER A 101 -2.49 -5.12 -8.90
N ARG A 102 -3.52 -5.27 -8.06
CA ARG A 102 -4.91 -4.91 -8.36
C ARG A 102 -5.36 -3.58 -7.75
N ILE A 103 -4.44 -2.94 -7.01
CA ILE A 103 -4.60 -1.57 -6.49
C ILE A 103 -3.49 -0.71 -7.09
N LEU A 104 -3.85 0.46 -7.57
CA LEU A 104 -2.87 1.39 -8.11
C LEU A 104 -2.38 2.34 -7.01
N LEU A 105 -1.08 2.33 -6.75
CA LEU A 105 -0.41 3.34 -5.95
C LEU A 105 0.11 4.45 -6.84
N ILE A 106 -0.16 5.69 -6.45
CA ILE A 106 0.26 6.89 -7.18
C ILE A 106 0.95 7.85 -6.20
N ILE A 107 2.04 8.46 -6.61
CA ILE A 107 2.66 9.57 -5.90
C ILE A 107 2.82 10.77 -6.85
N ASP A 108 2.23 11.92 -6.47
CA ASP A 108 2.30 13.15 -7.27
C ASP A 108 1.95 12.91 -8.77
N GLY A 109 0.91 12.10 -9.04
CA GLY A 109 0.48 11.75 -10.40
C GLY A 109 1.32 10.67 -11.10
N VAL A 110 2.40 10.18 -10.48
CA VAL A 110 3.25 9.11 -11.03
C VAL A 110 2.86 7.75 -10.47
N ARG A 111 2.64 6.78 -11.34
CA ARG A 111 2.33 5.39 -10.96
C ARG A 111 3.53 4.73 -10.30
N MET A 112 3.33 4.11 -9.15
CA MET A 112 4.35 3.31 -8.47
C MET A 112 4.36 1.86 -8.94
N ASN A 113 3.22 1.35 -9.45
CA ASN A 113 3.12 -0.01 -10.00
C ASN A 113 4.00 -0.13 -11.25
N ASN A 114 4.81 -1.17 -11.29
CA ASN A 114 5.75 -1.47 -12.38
C ASN A 114 5.60 -2.92 -12.87
N ALA A 115 6.40 -3.33 -13.85
CA ALA A 115 6.28 -4.63 -14.50
C ALA A 115 6.55 -5.86 -13.60
N ILE A 116 7.11 -5.68 -12.41
CA ILE A 116 7.29 -6.74 -11.40
C ILE A 116 6.48 -6.48 -10.12
N TYR A 117 5.48 -5.60 -10.19
CA TYR A 117 4.62 -5.32 -9.06
C TYR A 117 3.76 -6.55 -8.76
N ARG A 118 4.13 -7.27 -7.72
CA ARG A 118 3.61 -8.59 -7.39
C ARG A 118 2.34 -8.56 -6.55
N SER A 119 1.63 -9.67 -6.51
CA SER A 119 0.62 -9.94 -5.50
C SER A 119 1.27 -10.28 -4.16
N GLY A 120 0.68 -9.81 -3.06
CA GLY A 120 1.09 -10.08 -1.67
C GLY A 120 2.43 -9.47 -1.24
N HIS A 121 2.54 -9.19 0.05
CA HIS A 121 3.80 -8.85 0.75
C HIS A 121 4.62 -7.71 0.12
N LEU A 122 3.95 -6.65 -0.33
CA LEU A 122 4.62 -5.48 -0.89
C LEU A 122 5.18 -4.58 0.21
N GLN A 123 6.34 -4.00 -0.06
CA GLN A 123 6.95 -2.97 0.78
C GLN A 123 6.86 -1.56 0.17
N ASN A 124 6.32 -1.41 -1.04
CA ASN A 124 6.43 -0.19 -1.84
C ASN A 124 5.72 1.02 -1.22
N VAL A 125 4.62 0.81 -0.50
CA VAL A 125 3.88 1.90 0.13
C VAL A 125 4.70 2.63 1.20
N ILE A 126 5.64 1.95 1.85
CA ILE A 126 6.52 2.55 2.86
C ILE A 126 7.63 3.43 2.26
N THR A 127 7.89 3.34 0.94
CA THR A 127 8.91 4.16 0.27
C THR A 127 8.46 5.61 0.04
N THR A 128 7.52 6.07 0.85
CA THR A 128 7.02 7.46 0.85
C THR A 128 6.90 7.94 2.28
N ASP A 129 7.56 9.05 2.58
CA ASP A 129 7.46 9.70 3.89
C ASP A 129 6.08 10.35 4.06
N GLN A 130 5.30 9.88 5.04
CA GLN A 130 3.98 10.45 5.34
C GLN A 130 4.05 11.88 5.88
N ASN A 131 5.16 12.31 6.50
CA ASN A 131 5.31 13.67 7.01
C ASN A 131 5.49 14.71 5.89
N SER A 132 5.96 14.27 4.72
CA SER A 132 6.05 15.08 3.50
C SER A 132 4.73 15.16 2.72
N LEU A 133 3.65 14.45 3.14
CA LEU A 133 2.38 14.49 2.43
C LEU A 133 1.58 15.76 2.73
N ALA A 134 1.05 16.37 1.68
CA ALA A 134 0.01 17.40 1.75
C ALA A 134 -1.37 16.76 2.00
N ARG A 135 -1.63 15.60 1.38
CA ARG A 135 -2.84 14.79 1.61
C ARG A 135 -2.70 13.40 1.02
N LEU A 136 -3.60 12.53 1.40
CA LEU A 136 -3.80 11.19 0.85
C LEU A 136 -5.23 11.10 0.33
N GLU A 137 -5.41 10.65 -0.91
CA GLU A 137 -6.71 10.38 -1.52
C GLU A 137 -6.86 8.87 -1.75
N ILE A 138 -7.98 8.29 -1.32
CA ILE A 138 -8.31 6.88 -1.53
C ILE A 138 -9.57 6.83 -2.37
N MET A 139 -9.47 6.35 -3.60
CA MET A 139 -10.60 6.17 -4.50
C MET A 139 -10.94 4.68 -4.62
N TYR A 140 -12.19 4.32 -4.39
CA TYR A 140 -12.66 2.94 -4.33
C TYR A 140 -13.31 2.51 -5.63
N GLY A 141 -13.12 1.25 -5.97
CA GLY A 141 -13.65 0.63 -7.18
C GLY A 141 -12.80 0.90 -8.43
N PRO A 142 -13.15 0.26 -9.55
CA PRO A 142 -12.37 0.35 -10.78
C PRO A 142 -12.17 1.78 -11.27
N SER A 143 -10.93 2.11 -11.53
CA SER A 143 -10.50 3.44 -11.98
C SER A 143 -9.62 3.36 -13.22
N SER A 144 -9.77 2.25 -13.96
CA SER A 144 -8.99 1.99 -15.17
C SER A 144 -9.29 2.96 -16.30
N THR A 145 -10.43 3.63 -16.29
CA THR A 145 -10.76 4.67 -17.28
C THR A 145 -9.75 5.82 -17.26
N THR A 146 -9.35 6.31 -16.08
CA THR A 146 -8.36 7.38 -15.97
C THR A 146 -6.93 6.82 -16.03
N TYR A 147 -6.67 5.74 -15.31
CA TYR A 147 -5.31 5.31 -14.98
C TYR A 147 -4.86 4.02 -15.68
N GLY A 148 -5.76 3.32 -16.38
CA GLY A 148 -5.43 2.10 -17.11
C GLY A 148 -5.29 0.87 -16.22
N SER A 149 -4.38 -0.05 -16.59
CA SER A 149 -4.15 -1.32 -15.91
C SER A 149 -3.89 -1.14 -14.41
N ASP A 150 -4.20 -2.15 -13.61
CA ASP A 150 -3.93 -2.29 -12.16
C ASP A 150 -4.89 -1.54 -11.22
N ALA A 151 -5.77 -0.68 -11.72
CA ALA A 151 -6.76 0.04 -10.93
C ALA A 151 -8.09 -0.72 -10.82
N LEU A 152 -8.07 -2.01 -10.45
CA LEU A 152 -9.26 -2.86 -10.32
C LEU A 152 -10.02 -2.59 -9.02
N GLY A 153 -9.32 -2.56 -7.91
CA GLY A 153 -9.91 -2.35 -6.57
C GLY A 153 -9.98 -0.90 -6.14
N GLY A 154 -9.17 -0.06 -6.76
CA GLY A 154 -9.10 1.37 -6.46
C GLY A 154 -7.71 1.96 -6.58
N ILE A 155 -7.59 3.18 -6.06
CA ILE A 155 -6.35 3.97 -6.11
C ILE A 155 -6.03 4.48 -4.71
N ILE A 156 -4.75 4.47 -4.37
CA ILE A 156 -4.19 5.20 -3.23
C ILE A 156 -3.24 6.24 -3.79
N HIS A 157 -3.63 7.52 -3.73
CA HIS A 157 -2.88 8.63 -4.27
C HIS A 157 -2.25 9.45 -3.14
N LEU A 158 -0.93 9.39 -3.06
CA LEU A 158 -0.07 10.10 -2.13
C LEU A 158 0.32 11.43 -2.77
N ILE A 159 -0.10 12.54 -2.20
CA ILE A 159 0.18 13.87 -2.74
C ILE A 159 1.12 14.56 -1.77
N SER A 160 2.36 14.77 -2.18
CA SER A 160 3.37 15.39 -1.34
C SER A 160 3.27 16.92 -1.37
N LYS A 161 3.82 17.56 -0.34
CA LYS A 161 3.86 19.03 -0.22
C LYS A 161 4.51 19.66 -1.45
N SER A 162 4.00 20.82 -1.86
CA SER A 162 4.51 21.57 -3.00
C SER A 162 5.20 22.85 -2.53
N PRO A 163 6.19 23.35 -3.28
CA PRO A 163 6.80 24.64 -3.02
C PRO A 163 5.75 25.75 -3.00
N ILE A 164 5.90 26.73 -2.10
CA ILE A 164 4.96 27.84 -1.90
C ILE A 164 5.58 29.14 -2.41
N LEU A 165 4.94 29.78 -3.40
CA LEU A 165 5.34 31.11 -3.87
C LEU A 165 4.94 32.17 -2.83
N SER A 166 5.70 33.25 -2.74
CA SER A 166 5.47 34.31 -1.75
C SER A 166 4.14 35.06 -1.95
N GLY A 167 3.63 35.11 -3.16
CA GLY A 167 2.39 35.82 -3.51
C GLY A 167 2.51 37.35 -3.46
N ASP A 168 3.48 37.89 -2.75
CA ASP A 168 3.82 39.34 -2.64
C ASP A 168 5.29 39.57 -3.02
N LYS A 169 5.81 40.76 -2.76
CA LYS A 169 7.21 41.11 -3.04
C LYS A 169 8.21 40.54 -2.03
N ARG A 170 7.73 39.96 -0.93
CA ARG A 170 8.59 39.42 0.12
C ARG A 170 8.94 37.96 -0.15
N PHE A 171 10.09 37.58 0.31
CA PHE A 171 10.50 36.17 0.32
C PHE A 171 9.74 35.40 1.40
N LEU A 172 9.18 34.25 1.06
CA LEU A 172 8.46 33.39 1.99
C LEU A 172 9.35 32.23 2.44
N THR A 173 9.38 31.99 3.74
CA THR A 173 9.96 30.81 4.34
C THR A 173 8.88 30.09 5.16
N ALA A 174 8.63 28.82 4.86
CA ALA A 174 7.71 27.99 5.61
C ALA A 174 8.31 26.57 5.75
N GLY A 175 8.06 25.91 6.86
CA GLY A 175 8.63 24.59 7.05
C GLY A 175 8.10 23.87 8.30
N THR A 176 8.57 22.62 8.45
CA THR A 176 8.25 21.75 9.59
C THR A 176 9.52 21.06 10.05
N ALA A 177 9.79 21.04 11.34
CA ALA A 177 10.71 20.12 11.96
C ALA A 177 9.92 19.22 12.92
N PHE A 178 10.19 17.92 12.90
CA PHE A 178 9.44 16.94 13.66
C PHE A 178 10.38 15.87 14.18
N THR A 179 10.20 15.49 15.44
CA THR A 179 10.87 14.33 16.04
C THR A 179 9.87 13.47 16.77
N ARG A 180 10.08 12.16 16.73
CA ARG A 180 9.21 11.17 17.36
C ARG A 180 10.05 10.06 17.99
N TYR A 181 9.58 9.61 19.15
CA TYR A 181 10.05 8.42 19.83
C TYR A 181 8.87 7.52 20.18
N SER A 182 9.03 6.22 20.01
CA SER A 182 8.04 5.19 20.34
C SER A 182 8.70 4.04 21.11
N THR A 183 8.08 3.61 22.19
CA THR A 183 8.69 2.63 23.11
C THR A 183 8.62 1.19 22.62
N VAL A 184 7.66 0.85 21.76
CA VAL A 184 7.38 -0.54 21.36
C VAL A 184 8.49 -1.17 20.51
N ASN A 185 9.25 -0.36 19.80
CA ASN A 185 10.38 -0.74 18.96
C ASN A 185 11.51 0.30 19.00
N ASN A 186 11.61 1.07 20.09
CA ASN A 186 12.59 2.13 20.27
C ASN A 186 12.75 3.05 19.05
N GLU A 187 11.65 3.28 18.32
CA GLU A 187 11.68 4.11 17.13
C GLU A 187 12.21 5.50 17.41
N LYS A 188 13.06 5.97 16.54
CA LYS A 188 13.57 7.34 16.50
C LYS A 188 13.37 7.88 15.10
N THR A 189 12.40 8.78 14.95
CA THR A 189 12.12 9.44 13.67
C THR A 189 12.46 10.91 13.76
N PHE A 190 13.12 11.42 12.74
CA PHE A 190 13.39 12.84 12.52
C PHE A 190 12.91 13.21 11.11
N HIS A 191 12.15 14.29 11.03
CA HIS A 191 11.72 14.88 9.77
C HIS A 191 11.97 16.38 9.76
N PHE A 192 12.40 16.87 8.62
CA PHE A 192 12.57 18.29 8.36
C PHE A 192 12.10 18.62 6.96
N ASP A 193 11.27 19.65 6.81
CA ASP A 193 10.97 20.22 5.51
C ASP A 193 11.02 21.74 5.54
N ILE A 194 11.37 22.33 4.40
CA ILE A 194 11.39 23.77 4.20
C ILE A 194 10.93 24.12 2.79
N SER A 195 10.11 25.16 2.69
CA SER A 195 9.74 25.79 1.43
C SER A 195 10.27 27.22 1.43
N LEU A 196 11.06 27.55 0.42
CA LEU A 196 11.59 28.89 0.17
C LEU A 196 10.95 29.43 -1.09
N GLY A 197 10.24 30.56 -1.01
CA GLY A 197 9.46 31.09 -2.12
C GLY A 197 9.72 32.56 -2.40
N GLY A 198 9.98 32.88 -3.66
CA GLY A 198 9.85 34.20 -4.25
C GLY A 198 8.55 34.32 -5.05
N GLN A 199 8.42 35.36 -5.87
CA GLN A 199 7.21 35.60 -6.66
C GLN A 199 6.99 34.60 -7.78
N LYS A 200 8.09 34.15 -8.45
CA LYS A 200 8.04 33.26 -9.62
C LYS A 200 8.73 31.93 -9.41
N PHE A 201 9.60 31.82 -8.40
CA PHE A 201 10.37 30.63 -8.06
C PHE A 201 10.10 30.23 -6.63
N ALA A 202 9.96 28.93 -6.40
CA ALA A 202 9.94 28.38 -5.06
C ALA A 202 10.66 27.03 -5.04
N TRP A 203 11.28 26.70 -3.92
CA TRP A 203 11.95 25.46 -3.67
C TRP A 203 11.39 24.81 -2.40
N PHE A 204 11.18 23.50 -2.46
CA PHE A 204 10.83 22.67 -1.32
C PHE A 204 11.86 21.58 -1.14
N GLN A 205 12.33 21.40 0.07
CA GLN A 205 13.21 20.33 0.50
C GLN A 205 12.56 19.61 1.68
N GLY A 206 12.38 18.29 1.58
CA GLY A 206 11.98 17.41 2.66
C GLY A 206 13.07 16.36 2.92
N TYR A 207 13.32 16.05 4.17
CA TYR A 207 14.20 14.98 4.63
C TYR A 207 13.53 14.24 5.78
N ASN A 208 13.54 12.91 5.73
CA ASN A 208 13.05 12.05 6.79
C ASN A 208 14.07 10.95 7.09
N PHE A 209 14.27 10.64 8.36
CA PHE A 209 15.07 9.51 8.82
C PHE A 209 14.30 8.79 9.92
N SER A 210 14.20 7.48 9.82
CA SER A 210 13.58 6.62 10.82
C SER A 210 14.47 5.44 11.15
N ASP A 211 14.65 5.17 12.44
CA ASP A 211 15.39 4.04 12.98
C ASP A 211 14.42 3.20 13.81
N PHE A 212 14.18 1.97 13.43
CA PHE A 212 13.29 1.04 14.09
C PHE A 212 14.08 -0.16 14.61
N ASP A 213 14.05 -0.38 15.91
CA ASP A 213 14.53 -1.61 16.53
C ASP A 213 13.50 -2.75 16.40
N ASP A 214 13.80 -3.91 17.00
CA ASP A 214 12.92 -5.06 17.01
C ASP A 214 11.57 -4.77 17.69
N MET A 215 10.48 -5.11 17.01
CA MET A 215 9.13 -4.90 17.50
C MET A 215 8.80 -5.82 18.69
N LYS A 216 8.32 -5.23 19.77
CA LYS A 216 7.79 -5.96 20.92
C LYS A 216 6.27 -6.09 20.82
N MET A 217 5.77 -7.33 20.78
CA MET A 217 4.34 -7.61 20.75
C MET A 217 3.69 -7.51 22.13
N GLY A 218 2.35 -7.49 22.18
CA GLY A 218 1.59 -7.39 23.42
C GLY A 218 1.71 -8.63 24.31
N ASN A 219 1.50 -8.44 25.61
CA ASN A 219 1.61 -9.50 26.63
C ASN A 219 0.27 -10.24 26.89
N LYS A 220 -0.87 -9.66 26.50
CA LYS A 220 -2.16 -10.30 26.73
C LYS A 220 -2.57 -11.14 25.54
N TYR A 221 -2.45 -12.44 25.71
CA TYR A 221 -2.81 -13.47 24.74
C TYR A 221 -4.25 -13.93 24.94
N SER A 222 -4.83 -14.51 23.88
CA SER A 222 -6.05 -15.28 24.01
C SER A 222 -5.80 -16.53 24.89
N LYS A 223 -6.71 -16.83 25.82
CA LYS A 223 -6.62 -18.05 26.63
C LYS A 223 -6.57 -19.33 25.80
N ALA A 224 -7.24 -19.32 24.63
CA ALA A 224 -7.25 -20.45 23.70
C ALA A 224 -5.93 -20.60 22.90
N TYR A 225 -5.09 -19.56 22.84
CA TYR A 225 -3.87 -19.54 22.03
C TYR A 225 -2.74 -18.81 22.78
N PRO A 226 -2.26 -19.36 23.91
CA PRO A 226 -1.30 -18.66 24.81
C PRO A 226 0.07 -18.44 24.13
N ASP A 227 0.45 -19.28 23.16
CA ASP A 227 1.73 -19.23 22.47
C ASP A 227 1.67 -18.51 21.11
N PHE A 228 0.51 -17.96 20.75
CA PHE A 228 0.30 -17.34 19.44
C PHE A 228 1.28 -16.18 19.21
N GLY A 229 2.15 -16.36 18.22
CA GLY A 229 3.11 -15.35 17.79
C GLY A 229 4.38 -15.23 18.61
N ARG A 230 4.57 -16.00 19.69
CA ARG A 230 5.79 -15.98 20.50
C ARG A 230 7.04 -16.32 19.70
N ARG A 231 8.12 -15.58 19.91
CA ARG A 231 9.43 -15.80 19.31
C ARG A 231 10.35 -16.50 20.32
N VAL A 232 10.14 -17.79 20.53
CA VAL A 232 10.85 -18.56 21.56
C VAL A 232 12.36 -18.65 21.30
N ASN A 233 12.73 -18.87 20.04
CA ASN A 233 14.12 -19.03 19.63
C ASN A 233 14.42 -18.17 18.38
N TYR A 234 15.69 -17.82 18.20
CA TYR A 234 16.20 -17.20 17.00
C TYR A 234 17.61 -17.74 16.69
N ILE A 235 18.09 -17.54 15.46
CA ILE A 235 19.44 -17.93 15.06
C ILE A 235 20.32 -16.69 15.07
N GLU A 236 21.47 -16.79 15.73
CA GLU A 236 22.52 -15.77 15.76
C GLU A 236 23.87 -16.40 15.39
N GLN A 237 24.71 -15.67 14.71
CA GLN A 237 26.06 -16.12 14.38
C GLN A 237 27.03 -15.68 15.49
N ILE A 238 27.53 -16.63 16.26
CA ILE A 238 28.51 -16.43 17.32
C ILE A 238 29.84 -17.03 16.86
N ASN A 239 30.88 -16.23 16.83
CA ASN A 239 32.22 -16.64 16.35
C ASN A 239 32.19 -17.37 14.99
N GLY A 240 31.34 -16.88 14.06
CA GLY A 240 31.21 -17.47 12.74
C GLY A 240 30.28 -18.69 12.66
N ILE A 241 29.76 -19.19 13.79
CA ILE A 241 28.92 -20.40 13.88
C ILE A 241 27.47 -20.00 14.17
N ASP A 242 26.52 -20.50 13.35
CA ASP A 242 25.09 -20.33 13.58
C ASP A 242 24.68 -21.08 14.85
N SER A 243 24.17 -20.34 15.82
CA SER A 243 23.72 -20.84 17.11
C SER A 243 22.24 -20.55 17.31
N ILE A 244 21.48 -21.50 17.83
CA ILE A 244 20.08 -21.30 18.20
C ILE A 244 20.06 -20.73 19.61
N ILE A 245 19.58 -19.50 19.75
CA ILE A 245 19.52 -18.76 20.99
C ILE A 245 18.08 -18.75 21.49
N LYS A 246 17.89 -19.10 22.77
CA LYS A 246 16.61 -18.90 23.46
C LYS A 246 16.38 -17.40 23.66
N ASN A 247 15.24 -16.91 23.20
CA ASN A 247 14.90 -15.50 23.34
C ASN A 247 14.58 -15.18 24.82
N SER A 248 15.29 -14.23 25.39
CA SER A 248 15.08 -13.82 26.79
C SER A 248 13.72 -13.17 27.06
N ASP A 249 13.17 -12.51 26.06
CA ASP A 249 11.77 -12.02 26.03
C ASP A 249 11.14 -12.47 24.71
N ASP A 250 10.33 -13.52 24.76
CA ASP A 250 9.71 -14.15 23.58
C ASP A 250 8.69 -13.26 22.87
N ARG A 251 8.36 -12.09 23.44
CA ARG A 251 7.57 -11.05 22.82
C ARG A 251 8.36 -10.16 21.88
N ILE A 252 9.69 -10.14 21.99
CA ILE A 252 10.53 -9.37 21.07
C ILE A 252 10.69 -10.17 19.77
N GLN A 253 10.24 -9.61 18.69
CA GLN A 253 10.32 -10.20 17.35
C GLN A 253 11.73 -9.97 16.79
N ARG A 254 12.71 -10.76 17.27
CA ARG A 254 14.13 -10.62 16.94
C ARG A 254 14.39 -10.60 15.46
N PHE A 255 15.25 -9.66 15.02
CA PHE A 255 15.55 -9.36 13.62
C PHE A 255 14.32 -8.87 12.86
N SER A 256 13.58 -7.90 13.40
CA SER A 256 12.53 -7.19 12.67
C SER A 256 12.87 -5.72 12.40
N GLY A 257 13.90 -5.19 13.06
CA GLY A 257 14.32 -3.80 12.93
C GLY A 257 14.93 -3.44 11.58
N PHE A 258 14.84 -2.17 11.20
CA PHE A 258 15.45 -1.59 9.99
C PHE A 258 15.52 -0.06 10.10
N LYS A 259 16.28 0.56 9.20
CA LYS A 259 16.36 2.02 9.08
C LYS A 259 15.94 2.45 7.69
N GLN A 260 15.36 3.64 7.59
CA GLN A 260 14.94 4.23 6.32
C GLN A 260 15.21 5.73 6.31
N TRP A 261 15.54 6.25 5.14
CA TRP A 261 15.66 7.68 4.90
C TRP A 261 15.05 8.05 3.56
N ASP A 262 14.37 9.18 3.56
CA ASP A 262 13.65 9.69 2.42
C ASP A 262 14.05 11.15 2.17
N ILE A 263 14.22 11.51 0.90
CA ILE A 263 14.52 12.86 0.46
C ILE A 263 13.51 13.26 -0.61
N THR A 264 12.94 14.45 -0.50
CA THR A 264 12.08 15.04 -1.53
C THR A 264 12.57 16.44 -1.83
N GLN A 265 12.81 16.74 -3.12
CA GLN A 265 13.13 18.08 -3.60
C GLN A 265 12.20 18.48 -4.73
N LYS A 266 11.63 19.67 -4.64
CA LYS A 266 10.78 20.22 -5.69
C LYS A 266 11.18 21.65 -6.01
N PHE A 267 11.21 21.97 -7.31
CA PHE A 267 11.49 23.31 -7.81
C PHE A 267 10.31 23.76 -8.66
N LEU A 268 9.66 24.81 -8.21
CA LEU A 268 8.51 25.43 -8.88
C LEU A 268 8.96 26.72 -9.58
N PHE A 269 8.64 26.82 -10.87
CA PHE A 269 8.80 28.03 -11.64
C PHE A 269 7.48 28.44 -12.28
N LYS A 270 7.02 29.64 -12.00
CA LYS A 270 5.80 30.21 -12.53
C LYS A 270 6.11 31.56 -13.17
N PRO A 271 6.53 31.56 -14.46
CA PRO A 271 6.93 32.78 -15.16
C PRO A 271 5.80 33.81 -15.25
N ASN A 272 4.55 33.33 -15.39
CA ASN A 272 3.35 34.14 -15.51
C ASN A 272 2.13 33.41 -14.93
N SER A 273 0.94 33.99 -15.00
CA SER A 273 -0.30 33.41 -14.50
C SER A 273 -0.80 32.16 -15.24
N ARG A 274 -0.26 31.89 -16.44
CA ARG A 274 -0.72 30.79 -17.32
C ARG A 274 0.16 29.56 -17.21
N ALA A 275 1.47 29.70 -17.12
CA ALA A 275 2.43 28.61 -17.17
C ALA A 275 2.99 28.30 -15.77
N THR A 276 3.06 27.01 -15.46
CA THR A 276 3.69 26.51 -14.22
C THR A 276 4.57 25.30 -14.57
N HIS A 277 5.80 25.30 -14.10
CA HIS A 277 6.77 24.24 -14.26
C HIS A 277 7.14 23.72 -12.88
N LEU A 278 7.09 22.40 -12.67
CA LEU A 278 7.47 21.76 -11.43
C LEU A 278 8.43 20.60 -11.72
N LEU A 279 9.63 20.70 -11.18
CA LEU A 279 10.56 19.56 -11.09
C LEU A 279 10.40 18.91 -9.73
N ASN A 280 10.34 17.59 -9.69
CA ASN A 280 10.13 16.79 -8.49
C ASN A 280 11.11 15.61 -8.46
N PHE A 281 12.00 15.61 -7.47
CA PHE A 281 12.96 14.54 -7.24
C PHE A 281 12.67 13.89 -5.88
N GLN A 282 12.56 12.57 -5.86
CA GLN A 282 12.34 11.79 -4.65
C GLN A 282 13.32 10.64 -4.59
N MET A 283 13.83 10.39 -3.40
CA MET A 283 14.65 9.25 -3.07
C MET A 283 14.13 8.60 -1.80
N SER A 284 13.98 7.28 -1.82
CA SER A 284 13.77 6.46 -0.63
C SER A 284 14.80 5.33 -0.62
N ASN A 285 15.45 5.13 0.52
CA ASN A 285 16.43 4.08 0.71
C ASN A 285 16.30 3.50 2.13
N SER A 286 16.66 2.23 2.30
CA SER A 286 16.62 1.55 3.59
C SER A 286 17.90 0.76 3.84
N THR A 287 18.11 0.34 5.09
CA THR A 287 18.97 -0.81 5.39
C THR A 287 18.30 -2.10 4.92
N ASN A 288 18.90 -3.24 5.20
CA ASN A 288 18.23 -4.52 5.03
C ASN A 288 16.92 -4.55 5.81
N VAL A 289 15.86 -5.04 5.18
CA VAL A 289 14.52 -5.20 5.78
C VAL A 289 14.29 -6.69 6.00
N PRO A 290 14.45 -7.19 7.25
CA PRO A 290 14.32 -8.62 7.51
C PRO A 290 12.90 -9.12 7.21
N ARG A 291 12.83 -10.27 6.53
CA ARG A 291 11.59 -10.98 6.24
C ARG A 291 11.21 -11.85 7.45
N TYR A 292 10.70 -11.17 8.50
CA TYR A 292 10.46 -11.78 9.81
C TYR A 292 9.55 -13.02 9.76
N ASP A 293 8.49 -13.00 8.95
CA ASP A 293 7.59 -14.13 8.79
C ASP A 293 8.34 -15.41 8.36
N ARG A 294 9.23 -15.30 7.37
CA ARG A 294 10.03 -16.42 6.86
C ARG A 294 11.10 -16.89 7.83
N MET A 295 11.61 -16.01 8.67
CA MET A 295 12.59 -16.39 9.71
C MET A 295 11.98 -17.21 10.85
N GLN A 296 10.65 -17.41 10.84
CA GLN A 296 9.95 -18.32 11.75
C GLN A 296 9.74 -19.72 11.13
N ASP A 297 9.96 -19.88 9.83
CA ASP A 297 9.82 -21.17 9.16
C ASP A 297 10.78 -22.19 9.77
N THR A 298 10.29 -23.42 9.93
CA THR A 298 11.08 -24.55 10.47
C THR A 298 11.37 -25.57 9.36
N ARG A 299 12.45 -26.32 9.55
CA ARG A 299 12.83 -27.44 8.70
C ARG A 299 13.44 -28.55 9.53
N ASN A 300 13.15 -29.79 9.18
CA ASN A 300 13.86 -30.93 9.69
C ASN A 300 15.17 -31.11 8.90
N PHE A 301 16.30 -30.97 9.58
CA PHE A 301 17.64 -31.16 9.01
C PHE A 301 18.15 -32.60 9.16
N GLY A 302 17.43 -33.48 9.89
CA GLY A 302 17.78 -34.85 10.18
C GLY A 302 18.87 -35.02 11.27
N GLY A 303 19.16 -36.26 11.62
CA GLY A 303 20.17 -36.61 12.63
C GLY A 303 19.93 -35.92 13.98
N ALA A 304 21.02 -35.58 14.67
CA ALA A 304 20.99 -34.91 15.97
C ALA A 304 20.43 -33.46 15.93
N ILE A 305 20.34 -32.81 14.74
CA ILE A 305 19.84 -31.44 14.61
C ILE A 305 18.31 -31.42 14.73
N GLY A 306 17.61 -32.42 14.18
CA GLY A 306 16.16 -32.49 14.21
C GLY A 306 15.47 -31.31 13.50
N THR A 307 14.30 -30.90 13.99
CA THR A 307 13.51 -29.79 13.44
C THR A 307 13.86 -28.49 14.15
N VAL A 308 14.41 -27.54 13.40
CA VAL A 308 14.83 -26.22 13.90
C VAL A 308 14.41 -25.12 12.93
N LEU A 309 14.68 -23.87 13.27
CA LEU A 309 14.47 -22.72 12.36
C LEU A 309 15.28 -22.94 11.08
N ARG A 310 14.62 -22.72 9.94
CA ARG A 310 15.21 -22.95 8.62
C ARG A 310 16.23 -21.88 8.23
N PHE A 311 15.89 -20.61 8.41
CA PHE A 311 16.68 -19.50 7.90
C PHE A 311 17.48 -18.82 9.00
N ALA A 312 18.82 -18.77 8.83
CA ALA A 312 19.69 -17.92 9.61
C ALA A 312 19.61 -16.45 9.15
N GLN A 313 19.37 -16.24 7.83
CA GLN A 313 19.20 -14.92 7.23
C GLN A 313 18.12 -14.97 6.15
N TRP A 314 17.18 -14.04 6.20
CA TRP A 314 16.24 -13.79 5.15
C TRP A 314 15.82 -12.32 5.20
N TYR A 315 16.19 -11.53 4.21
CA TYR A 315 15.87 -10.11 4.17
C TYR A 315 15.73 -9.59 2.74
N TYR A 316 14.97 -8.51 2.60
CA TYR A 316 14.99 -7.65 1.44
C TYR A 316 16.01 -6.54 1.65
N GLY A 317 16.64 -6.05 0.61
CA GLY A 317 17.33 -4.82 0.77
C GLY A 317 18.82 -4.76 0.44
N PRO A 318 19.33 -3.56 0.51
CA PRO A 318 18.61 -2.30 0.69
C PRO A 318 17.53 -2.12 -0.37
N GLN A 319 16.36 -1.57 0.01
CA GLN A 319 15.34 -1.18 -0.96
C GLN A 319 15.60 0.25 -1.41
N LYS A 320 15.68 0.47 -2.72
CA LYS A 320 15.98 1.78 -3.29
C LYS A 320 14.93 2.20 -4.30
N ARG A 321 14.42 3.41 -4.17
CA ARG A 321 13.55 4.04 -5.15
C ARG A 321 14.02 5.47 -5.41
N TYR A 322 14.23 5.78 -6.68
CA TYR A 322 14.52 7.12 -7.16
C TYR A 322 13.44 7.52 -8.16
N LEU A 323 12.93 8.72 -8.04
CA LEU A 323 11.95 9.30 -8.95
C LEU A 323 12.42 10.69 -9.35
N GLY A 324 12.48 10.95 -10.65
CA GLY A 324 12.55 12.28 -11.23
C GLY A 324 11.30 12.53 -12.07
N ALA A 325 10.58 13.63 -11.83
CA ALA A 325 9.43 14.01 -12.62
C ALA A 325 9.44 15.50 -12.96
N TYR A 326 8.96 15.80 -14.16
CA TYR A 326 8.70 17.14 -14.63
C TYR A 326 7.22 17.29 -14.93
N GLU A 327 6.56 18.25 -14.27
CA GLU A 327 5.18 18.60 -14.54
C GLU A 327 5.12 20.00 -15.16
N PHE A 328 4.41 20.10 -16.28
CA PHE A 328 4.07 21.34 -16.94
C PHE A 328 2.57 21.54 -16.94
N ASN A 329 2.12 22.69 -16.45
CA ASN A 329 0.71 23.06 -16.45
C ASN A 329 0.55 24.39 -17.20
N LEU A 330 -0.29 24.38 -18.25
CA LEU A 330 -0.60 25.55 -19.05
C LEU A 330 -2.11 25.85 -19.03
N LYS A 331 -2.47 26.99 -18.49
CA LYS A 331 -3.85 27.52 -18.53
C LYS A 331 -4.12 28.27 -19.82
N LYS A 332 -5.37 28.25 -20.30
CA LYS A 332 -5.81 28.88 -21.56
C LYS A 332 -4.95 28.40 -22.74
N ALA A 333 -4.85 27.08 -22.91
CA ALA A 333 -4.05 26.42 -23.94
C ALA A 333 -4.88 26.14 -25.20
N GLY A 334 -5.15 27.16 -26.01
CA GLY A 334 -5.96 27.05 -27.22
C GLY A 334 -7.38 26.55 -26.92
N PHE A 335 -7.78 25.39 -27.46
CA PHE A 335 -9.08 24.76 -27.21
C PHE A 335 -9.30 24.44 -25.71
N PHE A 336 -8.25 24.05 -24.98
CA PHE A 336 -8.33 23.65 -23.58
C PHE A 336 -8.23 24.85 -22.62
N ASN A 337 -9.01 24.79 -21.54
CA ASN A 337 -8.85 25.72 -20.42
C ASN A 337 -7.56 25.47 -19.65
N GLU A 338 -7.14 24.19 -19.58
CA GLU A 338 -5.93 23.76 -18.88
C GLU A 338 -5.36 22.52 -19.55
N VAL A 339 -4.05 22.47 -19.74
CA VAL A 339 -3.30 21.29 -20.20
C VAL A 339 -2.23 20.97 -19.15
N LYS A 340 -2.16 19.71 -18.76
CA LYS A 340 -1.12 19.17 -17.87
C LYS A 340 -0.30 18.12 -18.60
N THR A 341 1.01 18.19 -18.43
CA THR A 341 1.96 17.18 -18.92
C THR A 341 2.81 16.74 -17.74
N ASN A 342 2.97 15.44 -17.54
CA ASN A 342 3.90 14.85 -16.58
C ASN A 342 4.84 13.92 -17.35
N ILE A 343 6.16 14.12 -17.21
CA ILE A 343 7.20 13.24 -17.74
C ILE A 343 8.00 12.76 -16.54
N ASN A 344 8.18 11.45 -16.40
CA ASN A 344 8.87 10.91 -15.24
C ASN A 344 9.78 9.74 -15.59
N TYR A 345 10.78 9.55 -14.74
CA TYR A 345 11.67 8.41 -14.76
C TYR A 345 11.85 7.88 -13.35
N GLN A 346 11.76 6.56 -13.19
CA GLN A 346 11.98 5.87 -11.93
C GLN A 346 13.04 4.80 -12.07
N PHE A 347 13.86 4.67 -11.03
CA PHE A 347 14.76 3.55 -10.84
C PHE A 347 14.42 2.89 -9.49
N ILE A 348 14.14 1.58 -9.53
CA ILE A 348 13.84 0.77 -8.36
C ILE A 348 14.82 -0.39 -8.30
N GLU A 349 15.40 -0.64 -7.12
CA GLU A 349 16.21 -1.82 -6.86
C GLU A 349 15.58 -2.58 -5.67
N GLU A 350 15.21 -3.81 -5.92
CA GLU A 350 14.71 -4.76 -4.92
C GLU A 350 15.65 -5.97 -4.89
N SER A 351 15.83 -6.57 -3.73
CA SER A 351 16.63 -7.79 -3.63
C SER A 351 16.07 -8.75 -2.58
N ARG A 352 16.49 -10.01 -2.70
CA ARG A 352 16.25 -11.08 -1.71
C ARG A 352 17.58 -11.71 -1.39
N GLN A 353 17.86 -11.77 -0.09
CA GLN A 353 19.08 -12.36 0.45
C GLN A 353 18.67 -13.48 1.40
N THR A 354 19.14 -14.69 1.16
CA THR A 354 18.75 -15.85 1.97
C THR A 354 19.94 -16.75 2.31
N ARG A 355 19.95 -17.23 3.55
CA ARG A 355 20.86 -18.28 3.99
C ARG A 355 20.15 -19.19 5.02
N GLU A 356 20.14 -20.48 4.75
CA GLU A 356 19.61 -21.46 5.70
C GLU A 356 20.59 -21.70 6.85
N TYR A 357 20.08 -22.22 7.95
CA TYR A 357 20.83 -22.58 9.15
C TYR A 357 22.00 -23.51 8.82
N ARG A 358 23.20 -23.15 9.27
CA ARG A 358 24.47 -23.86 9.03
C ARG A 358 24.83 -24.12 7.56
N ARG A 359 24.22 -23.42 6.62
CA ARG A 359 24.55 -23.51 5.18
C ARG A 359 25.45 -22.37 4.78
N TYR A 360 26.74 -22.46 5.17
CA TYR A 360 27.76 -21.46 4.84
C TYR A 360 28.19 -21.52 3.37
N ASP A 361 27.91 -22.66 2.72
CA ASP A 361 28.11 -22.88 1.26
C ASP A 361 27.08 -22.15 0.39
N ARG A 362 26.00 -21.60 0.97
CA ARG A 362 24.85 -21.07 0.24
C ARG A 362 24.33 -19.77 0.82
N PHE A 363 24.93 -18.67 0.43
CA PHE A 363 24.34 -17.36 0.59
C PHE A 363 23.78 -16.92 -0.77
N ASP A 364 22.47 -16.98 -0.91
CA ASP A 364 21.77 -16.71 -2.17
C ASP A 364 21.36 -15.23 -2.23
N SER A 365 21.66 -14.59 -3.33
CA SER A 365 21.32 -13.19 -3.61
C SER A 365 20.59 -13.11 -4.94
N GLN A 366 19.35 -12.60 -4.93
CA GLN A 366 18.56 -12.27 -6.11
C GLN A 366 18.29 -10.77 -6.12
N VAL A 367 18.60 -10.10 -7.21
CA VAL A 367 18.50 -8.64 -7.36
C VAL A 367 17.76 -8.28 -8.62
N GLU A 368 16.71 -7.47 -8.47
CA GLU A 368 15.89 -6.93 -9.54
C GLU A 368 16.11 -5.42 -9.65
N LYS A 369 16.46 -4.95 -10.85
CA LYS A 369 16.60 -3.53 -11.19
C LYS A 369 15.54 -3.18 -12.22
N VAL A 370 14.68 -2.23 -11.86
CA VAL A 370 13.57 -1.77 -12.70
C VAL A 370 13.78 -0.33 -13.09
N LYS A 371 13.71 -0.06 -14.39
CA LYS A 371 13.70 1.28 -14.95
C LYS A 371 12.33 1.54 -15.55
N VAL A 372 11.69 2.64 -15.15
CA VAL A 372 10.37 3.02 -15.67
C VAL A 372 10.45 4.42 -16.23
N PHE A 373 10.08 4.57 -17.50
CA PHE A 373 9.81 5.87 -18.10
C PHE A 373 8.31 6.03 -18.28
N GLY A 374 7.75 7.16 -17.84
CA GLY A 374 6.34 7.47 -17.96
C GLY A 374 6.10 8.87 -18.49
N THR A 375 5.05 9.04 -19.27
CA THR A 375 4.53 10.35 -19.65
C THR A 375 3.02 10.33 -19.69
N THR A 376 2.41 11.43 -19.26
CA THR A 376 0.96 11.65 -19.31
C THR A 376 0.71 13.06 -19.80
N VAL A 377 -0.18 13.21 -20.76
CA VAL A 377 -0.69 14.50 -21.23
C VAL A 377 -2.20 14.51 -21.08
N SER A 378 -2.75 15.55 -20.47
CA SER A 378 -4.19 15.68 -20.26
C SER A 378 -4.63 17.11 -20.52
N GLY A 379 -5.73 17.29 -21.26
CA GLY A 379 -6.36 18.57 -21.52
C GLY A 379 -7.78 18.62 -20.94
N ARG A 380 -8.10 19.71 -20.23
CA ARG A 380 -9.41 19.96 -19.64
C ARG A 380 -10.12 21.11 -20.38
N LYS A 381 -11.35 20.88 -20.83
CA LYS A 381 -12.23 21.88 -21.41
C LYS A 381 -13.48 22.02 -20.56
N ILE A 382 -13.79 23.24 -20.14
CA ILE A 382 -15.01 23.59 -19.42
C ILE A 382 -15.91 24.39 -20.37
N MET A 383 -17.15 23.95 -20.55
CA MET A 383 -18.15 24.54 -21.46
C MET A 383 -19.48 24.59 -20.72
N ASP A 384 -19.84 25.75 -20.15
CA ASP A 384 -21.05 25.93 -19.35
C ASP A 384 -21.28 24.80 -18.34
N ARG A 385 -22.08 23.78 -18.67
CA ARG A 385 -22.45 22.64 -17.85
C ARG A 385 -21.62 21.39 -18.13
N ASN A 386 -20.81 21.42 -19.16
CA ASN A 386 -19.98 20.30 -19.59
C ASN A 386 -18.53 20.53 -19.15
N GLU A 387 -17.91 19.48 -18.67
CA GLU A 387 -16.48 19.41 -18.46
C GLU A 387 -15.94 18.18 -19.18
N LEU A 388 -15.05 18.37 -20.13
CA LEU A 388 -14.40 17.33 -20.89
C LEU A 388 -12.92 17.26 -20.53
N VAL A 389 -12.44 16.08 -20.24
CA VAL A 389 -11.01 15.78 -20.07
C VAL A 389 -10.61 14.73 -21.10
N LEU A 390 -9.62 15.08 -21.91
CA LEU A 390 -8.97 14.15 -22.84
C LEU A 390 -7.55 13.92 -22.40
N GLY A 391 -7.09 12.68 -22.46
CA GLY A 391 -5.71 12.38 -22.06
C GLY A 391 -5.12 11.18 -22.78
N ALA A 392 -3.78 11.15 -22.78
CA ALA A 392 -2.98 10.03 -23.26
C ALA A 392 -1.81 9.81 -22.33
N ASP A 393 -1.41 8.54 -22.19
CA ASP A 393 -0.26 8.16 -21.38
C ASP A 393 0.56 7.02 -22.03
N ILE A 394 1.84 7.02 -21.71
CA ILE A 394 2.80 5.97 -22.07
C ILE A 394 3.54 5.56 -20.81
N GLN A 395 3.78 4.27 -20.65
CA GLN A 395 4.68 3.73 -19.62
C GLN A 395 5.56 2.65 -20.23
N LEU A 396 6.87 2.79 -20.08
CA LEU A 396 7.88 1.85 -20.55
C LEU A 396 8.64 1.30 -19.36
N ASN A 397 8.66 -0.03 -19.20
CA ASN A 397 9.38 -0.72 -18.14
C ASN A 397 10.47 -1.59 -18.74
N ASP A 398 11.66 -1.56 -18.13
CA ASP A 398 12.78 -2.46 -18.41
C ASP A 398 13.22 -3.09 -17.09
N VAL A 399 13.29 -4.41 -17.03
CA VAL A 399 13.61 -5.17 -15.81
C VAL A 399 14.83 -6.06 -16.07
N LYS A 400 15.83 -5.90 -15.22
CA LYS A 400 16.99 -6.79 -15.16
C LYS A 400 16.96 -7.60 -13.87
N SER A 401 16.93 -8.93 -13.99
CA SER A 401 17.02 -9.87 -12.87
C SER A 401 18.38 -10.56 -12.88
N THR A 402 19.04 -10.62 -11.73
CA THR A 402 20.33 -11.30 -11.55
C THR A 402 20.29 -12.12 -10.27
N ALA A 403 20.99 -13.26 -10.26
CA ALA A 403 21.10 -14.09 -9.07
C ALA A 403 22.46 -14.73 -8.94
N THR A 404 22.96 -14.79 -7.71
CA THR A 404 24.24 -15.42 -7.38
C THR A 404 24.13 -16.22 -6.09
N ARG A 405 24.89 -17.27 -6.00
CA ARG A 405 25.15 -18.03 -4.78
C ARG A 405 26.61 -17.87 -4.39
N ARG A 406 26.83 -17.39 -3.18
CA ARG A 406 28.17 -17.23 -2.62
C ARG A 406 28.42 -18.29 -1.55
N ASN A 407 29.53 -18.99 -1.66
CA ASN A 407 30.06 -19.82 -0.58
C ASN A 407 30.80 -18.88 0.39
N LEU A 408 30.32 -18.78 1.63
CA LEU A 408 30.91 -17.86 2.63
C LEU A 408 32.25 -18.38 3.17
N THR A 409 32.53 -19.69 3.07
CA THR A 409 33.76 -20.30 3.53
C THR A 409 34.89 -20.12 2.53
N THR A 410 34.62 -20.37 1.24
CA THR A 410 35.65 -20.32 0.18
C THR A 410 35.66 -18.98 -0.57
N GLY A 411 34.60 -18.17 -0.42
CA GLY A 411 34.43 -16.92 -1.18
C GLY A 411 33.93 -17.12 -2.61
N ASN A 412 33.85 -18.36 -3.11
CA ASN A 412 33.43 -18.65 -4.48
C ASN A 412 32.01 -18.18 -4.76
N VAL A 413 31.80 -17.58 -5.96
CA VAL A 413 30.50 -17.11 -6.41
C VAL A 413 30.10 -17.90 -7.66
N THR A 414 28.91 -18.49 -7.63
CA THR A 414 28.32 -19.22 -8.75
C THR A 414 27.00 -18.57 -9.19
N LYS A 415 26.56 -18.85 -10.40
CA LYS A 415 25.24 -18.46 -10.88
C LYS A 415 24.16 -19.20 -10.08
N LEU A 416 23.02 -18.54 -9.94
CA LEU A 416 21.81 -19.08 -9.35
C LEU A 416 20.63 -18.74 -10.27
N ASN A 417 19.56 -19.53 -10.22
CA ASN A 417 18.33 -19.18 -10.93
C ASN A 417 17.80 -17.82 -10.47
N THR A 418 17.49 -16.99 -11.44
CA THR A 418 16.88 -15.68 -11.21
C THR A 418 15.41 -15.84 -10.86
N ARG A 419 14.83 -14.84 -10.19
CA ARG A 419 13.39 -14.81 -9.89
C ARG A 419 12.55 -14.60 -11.14
N TYR A 420 12.99 -13.69 -12.00
CA TYR A 420 12.42 -13.42 -13.32
C TYR A 420 13.43 -13.81 -14.39
N PRO A 421 13.04 -13.99 -15.64
CA PRO A 421 13.96 -14.33 -16.71
C PRO A 421 15.21 -13.47 -16.73
N ASP A 422 16.36 -14.09 -16.97
CA ASP A 422 17.69 -13.46 -16.94
C ASP A 422 18.05 -12.71 -18.24
N GLY A 423 17.19 -12.80 -19.26
CA GLY A 423 17.28 -12.04 -20.50
C GLY A 423 16.57 -10.68 -20.46
N ALA A 424 16.10 -10.23 -21.61
CA ALA A 424 15.35 -8.98 -21.71
C ALA A 424 13.94 -9.13 -21.19
N ASN A 425 13.53 -8.25 -20.27
CA ASN A 425 12.18 -8.20 -19.75
C ASN A 425 11.64 -6.78 -19.91
N ARG A 426 10.73 -6.58 -20.87
CA ARG A 426 10.17 -5.28 -21.21
C ARG A 426 8.66 -5.31 -21.21
N MET A 427 8.05 -4.30 -20.61
CA MET A 427 6.61 -4.10 -20.65
C MET A 427 6.32 -2.66 -21.01
N SER A 428 5.49 -2.44 -22.03
CA SER A 428 5.15 -1.12 -22.56
C SER A 428 3.64 -0.98 -22.62
N SER A 429 3.11 0.15 -22.21
CA SER A 429 1.69 0.46 -22.33
C SER A 429 1.48 1.84 -22.97
N PHE A 430 0.47 1.94 -23.79
CA PHE A 430 -0.05 3.18 -24.36
C PHE A 430 -1.56 3.24 -24.12
N GLY A 431 -2.04 4.35 -23.60
CA GLY A 431 -3.45 4.56 -23.31
C GLY A 431 -3.95 5.91 -23.79
N MET A 432 -5.21 5.95 -24.21
CA MET A 432 -5.96 7.18 -24.49
C MET A 432 -7.28 7.12 -23.74
N TYR A 433 -7.73 8.25 -23.19
CA TYR A 433 -8.98 8.31 -22.45
C TYR A 433 -9.72 9.63 -22.65
N ALA A 434 -11.03 9.54 -22.50
CA ALA A 434 -11.92 10.68 -22.42
C ALA A 434 -12.79 10.54 -21.17
N GLN A 435 -13.01 11.64 -20.46
CA GLN A 435 -13.93 11.74 -19.35
C GLN A 435 -14.81 12.96 -19.52
N HIS A 436 -16.06 12.82 -19.13
CA HIS A 436 -17.02 13.88 -19.24
C HIS A 436 -17.83 14.00 -17.94
N ILE A 437 -18.12 15.24 -17.56
CA ILE A 437 -19.00 15.58 -16.44
C ILE A 437 -20.06 16.54 -16.98
N TYR A 438 -21.32 16.14 -16.84
CA TYR A 438 -22.45 16.99 -17.18
C TYR A 438 -23.21 17.41 -15.93
N LYS A 439 -23.37 18.73 -15.73
CA LYS A 439 -24.09 19.32 -14.59
C LYS A 439 -25.43 19.86 -15.08
N PHE A 440 -26.53 19.27 -14.60
CA PHE A 440 -27.88 19.77 -14.96
C PHE A 440 -28.12 21.16 -14.36
N LYS A 441 -29.08 21.90 -14.95
CA LYS A 441 -29.32 23.33 -14.66
C LYS A 441 -29.45 23.69 -13.18
N ASN A 442 -29.96 22.80 -12.35
CA ASN A 442 -30.16 23.00 -10.92
C ASN A 442 -29.03 22.42 -10.06
N GLU A 443 -27.96 21.90 -10.67
CA GLU A 443 -26.86 21.16 -10.03
C GLU A 443 -27.29 20.02 -9.11
N LYS A 444 -28.58 19.64 -9.08
CA LYS A 444 -29.06 18.52 -8.27
C LYS A 444 -28.74 17.17 -8.91
N LEU A 445 -28.54 17.16 -10.20
CA LEU A 445 -28.18 15.97 -10.95
C LEU A 445 -26.86 16.23 -11.69
N VAL A 446 -25.90 15.29 -11.55
CA VAL A 446 -24.62 15.29 -12.24
C VAL A 446 -24.41 13.92 -12.85
N LEU A 447 -24.00 13.87 -14.11
CA LEU A 447 -23.56 12.65 -14.80
C LEU A 447 -22.05 12.67 -14.93
N ASN A 448 -21.43 11.51 -14.73
CA ASN A 448 -20.02 11.25 -15.01
C ASN A 448 -19.95 10.09 -15.98
N ASP A 449 -19.25 10.24 -17.06
CA ASP A 449 -18.98 9.15 -17.99
C ASP A 449 -17.55 9.23 -18.50
N GLY A 450 -17.04 8.11 -18.97
CA GLY A 450 -15.70 8.05 -19.50
C GLY A 450 -15.39 6.74 -20.17
N MET A 451 -14.39 6.78 -21.05
CA MET A 451 -13.91 5.64 -21.80
C MET A 451 -12.41 5.70 -21.97
N ARG A 452 -11.74 4.54 -21.97
CA ARG A 452 -10.32 4.38 -22.25
C ARG A 452 -10.08 3.23 -23.21
N LEU A 453 -9.12 3.46 -24.10
CA LEU A 453 -8.49 2.44 -24.94
C LEU A 453 -7.05 2.27 -24.50
N GLN A 454 -6.60 1.04 -24.33
CA GLN A 454 -5.21 0.77 -23.94
C GLN A 454 -4.64 -0.42 -24.69
N LEU A 455 -3.41 -0.25 -25.19
CA LEU A 455 -2.56 -1.29 -25.74
C LEU A 455 -1.41 -1.55 -24.76
N THR A 456 -1.16 -2.83 -24.46
CA THR A 456 -0.01 -3.23 -23.63
C THR A 456 0.73 -4.37 -24.31
N THR A 457 2.05 -4.26 -24.38
CA THR A 457 2.93 -5.30 -24.91
C THR A 457 3.91 -5.72 -23.82
N LEU A 458 4.16 -7.01 -23.71
CA LEU A 458 5.16 -7.60 -22.82
C LEU A 458 6.04 -8.55 -23.62
N LYS A 459 7.35 -8.44 -23.42
CA LYS A 459 8.36 -9.37 -23.95
C LYS A 459 9.31 -9.77 -22.82
N SER A 460 9.49 -11.06 -22.65
CA SER A 460 10.36 -11.62 -21.62
C SER A 460 11.04 -12.86 -22.17
N ASN A 461 12.34 -13.05 -21.95
CA ASN A 461 13.06 -14.22 -22.40
C ASN A 461 14.07 -14.74 -21.38
N VAL A 462 14.16 -16.06 -21.30
CA VAL A 462 15.12 -16.82 -20.51
C VAL A 462 16.34 -17.11 -21.40
N LEU A 463 17.53 -16.74 -20.94
CA LEU A 463 18.79 -17.07 -21.60
C LEU A 463 19.37 -18.39 -21.07
N ASP A 464 19.35 -18.59 -19.76
CA ASP A 464 19.83 -19.82 -19.11
C ASP A 464 18.67 -20.68 -18.63
N ASN A 465 18.27 -21.64 -19.49
CA ASN A 465 17.18 -22.58 -19.19
C ASN A 465 17.64 -23.85 -18.46
N SER A 466 18.92 -23.94 -18.07
CA SER A 466 19.49 -25.17 -17.45
C SER A 466 18.91 -25.48 -16.07
N PHE A 467 18.37 -24.50 -15.36
CA PHE A 467 17.83 -24.66 -14.00
C PHE A 467 16.46 -25.35 -13.95
N PHE A 468 15.57 -25.10 -14.93
CA PHE A 468 14.18 -25.56 -14.88
C PHE A 468 13.71 -26.30 -16.12
N ASN A 469 14.48 -26.28 -17.22
CA ASN A 469 14.10 -26.82 -18.50
C ASN A 469 12.66 -26.39 -18.90
N LEU A 470 12.40 -25.08 -18.88
CA LEU A 470 11.09 -24.53 -19.23
C LEU A 470 10.79 -24.84 -20.71
N PRO A 471 9.53 -25.18 -21.04
CA PRO A 471 9.14 -25.47 -22.44
C PRO A 471 9.21 -24.21 -23.31
N ASP A 472 8.90 -23.03 -22.73
CA ASP A 472 8.93 -21.75 -23.41
C ASP A 472 10.01 -20.86 -22.78
N THR A 473 11.02 -20.50 -23.57
CA THR A 473 12.10 -19.59 -23.16
C THR A 473 11.81 -18.13 -23.51
N ALA A 474 10.76 -17.87 -24.30
CA ALA A 474 10.34 -16.53 -24.68
C ALA A 474 8.83 -16.36 -24.51
N VAL A 475 8.42 -15.28 -23.85
CA VAL A 475 7.03 -14.88 -23.69
C VAL A 475 6.80 -13.57 -24.41
N VAL A 476 5.85 -13.53 -25.32
CA VAL A 476 5.40 -12.30 -26.00
C VAL A 476 3.90 -12.19 -25.86
N GLN A 477 3.44 -11.13 -25.22
CA GLN A 477 2.01 -10.84 -25.11
C GLN A 477 1.67 -9.45 -25.69
N ARG A 478 0.51 -9.36 -26.34
CA ARG A 478 -0.09 -8.12 -26.81
C ARG A 478 -1.55 -8.10 -26.39
N ASN A 479 -1.91 -7.13 -25.59
CA ASN A 479 -3.23 -7.05 -25.00
C ASN A 479 -3.85 -5.68 -25.33
N PHE A 480 -5.06 -5.70 -25.87
CA PHE A 480 -5.87 -4.52 -26.07
C PHE A 480 -7.05 -4.56 -25.10
N ALA A 481 -7.32 -3.44 -24.45
CA ALA A 481 -8.42 -3.32 -23.48
C ALA A 481 -9.23 -2.05 -23.71
N VAL A 482 -10.55 -2.19 -23.53
CA VAL A 482 -11.49 -1.08 -23.47
C VAL A 482 -12.12 -1.07 -22.09
N THR A 483 -12.11 0.09 -21.43
CA THR A 483 -12.77 0.28 -20.14
C THR A 483 -13.61 1.54 -20.15
N GLY A 484 -14.64 1.57 -19.32
CA GLY A 484 -15.52 2.72 -19.19
C GLY A 484 -16.12 2.81 -17.80
N ASN A 485 -16.71 3.96 -17.54
CA ASN A 485 -17.50 4.23 -16.35
C ASN A 485 -18.70 5.11 -16.71
N LEU A 486 -19.79 4.90 -15.96
CA LEU A 486 -20.96 5.75 -15.97
C LEU A 486 -21.44 5.95 -14.54
N GLY A 487 -21.64 7.18 -14.13
CA GLY A 487 -22.06 7.52 -12.78
C GLY A 487 -23.12 8.61 -12.76
N ILE A 488 -24.07 8.46 -11.84
CA ILE A 488 -25.15 9.41 -11.59
C ILE A 488 -25.06 9.86 -10.14
N ILE A 489 -25.12 11.18 -9.95
CA ILE A 489 -25.15 11.80 -8.64
C ILE A 489 -26.44 12.60 -8.57
N PHE A 490 -27.30 12.27 -7.60
CA PHE A 490 -28.53 12.98 -7.35
C PHE A 490 -28.53 13.55 -5.93
N SER A 491 -28.59 14.87 -5.83
CA SER A 491 -28.62 15.63 -4.58
C SER A 491 -29.96 16.36 -4.45
N PRO A 492 -31.05 15.67 -4.03
CA PRO A 492 -32.37 16.29 -3.91
C PRO A 492 -32.37 17.47 -2.93
N SER A 493 -31.48 17.43 -1.93
CA SER A 493 -31.27 18.50 -0.96
C SER A 493 -29.79 18.64 -0.62
N LYS A 494 -29.43 19.71 0.11
CA LYS A 494 -28.06 19.89 0.66
C LYS A 494 -27.71 18.85 1.72
N LYS A 495 -28.68 18.06 2.21
CA LYS A 495 -28.54 17.06 3.26
C LYS A 495 -28.49 15.62 2.75
N THR A 496 -28.92 15.41 1.51
CA THR A 496 -29.05 14.07 0.92
C THR A 496 -28.27 14.00 -0.37
N GLY A 497 -27.35 13.06 -0.46
CA GLY A 497 -26.64 12.70 -1.68
C GLY A 497 -26.83 11.23 -2.01
N LEU A 498 -27.29 10.93 -3.21
CA LEU A 498 -27.42 9.58 -3.76
C LEU A 498 -26.44 9.44 -4.92
N LYS A 499 -25.69 8.35 -4.97
CA LYS A 499 -24.75 8.08 -6.04
C LYS A 499 -24.93 6.66 -6.52
N ALA A 500 -24.96 6.48 -7.83
CA ALA A 500 -24.88 5.18 -8.47
C ALA A 500 -23.77 5.23 -9.53
N ALA A 501 -22.93 4.22 -9.59
CA ALA A 501 -21.87 4.13 -10.58
C ALA A 501 -21.71 2.70 -11.08
N VAL A 502 -21.50 2.57 -12.39
CA VAL A 502 -21.06 1.35 -13.03
C VAL A 502 -19.68 1.62 -13.62
N SER A 503 -18.73 0.75 -13.40
CA SER A 503 -17.37 0.93 -13.89
C SER A 503 -16.72 -0.41 -14.26
N SER A 504 -15.85 -0.38 -15.25
CA SER A 504 -15.01 -1.51 -15.61
C SER A 504 -13.54 -1.22 -15.30
N GLY A 505 -12.84 -2.25 -14.88
CA GLY A 505 -11.41 -2.24 -14.67
C GLY A 505 -10.74 -3.40 -15.39
N PHE A 506 -9.45 -3.26 -15.67
CA PHE A 506 -8.67 -4.36 -16.22
C PHE A 506 -7.26 -4.36 -15.65
N ARG A 507 -6.61 -5.54 -15.68
CA ARG A 507 -5.21 -5.71 -15.37
C ARG A 507 -4.58 -6.68 -16.36
N VAL A 508 -3.52 -6.24 -16.99
CA VAL A 508 -2.70 -7.10 -17.85
C VAL A 508 -1.74 -7.90 -16.97
N PRO A 509 -1.58 -9.22 -17.19
CA PRO A 509 -0.54 -9.99 -16.52
C PRO A 509 0.82 -9.33 -16.73
N ASN A 510 1.56 -9.16 -15.65
CA ASN A 510 2.90 -8.58 -15.69
C ASN A 510 3.98 -9.67 -15.64
N ILE A 511 5.25 -9.28 -15.56
CA ILE A 511 6.37 -10.22 -15.52
C ILE A 511 6.31 -11.12 -14.27
N ASP A 512 5.84 -10.60 -13.13
CA ASP A 512 5.68 -11.42 -11.91
C ASP A 512 4.59 -12.48 -12.07
N ASP A 513 3.52 -12.20 -12.78
CA ASP A 513 2.45 -13.19 -13.02
C ASP A 513 2.88 -14.31 -13.96
N LEU A 514 3.58 -13.95 -15.04
CA LEU A 514 3.85 -14.83 -16.19
C LEU A 514 5.09 -15.69 -16.01
N SER A 515 6.11 -15.20 -15.31
CA SER A 515 7.46 -15.75 -15.47
C SER A 515 8.24 -15.97 -14.18
N LYS A 516 7.63 -15.76 -13.00
CA LYS A 516 8.35 -15.98 -11.74
C LYS A 516 8.51 -17.44 -11.37
N VAL A 517 9.64 -17.76 -10.72
CA VAL A 517 9.84 -19.02 -10.01
C VAL A 517 10.13 -18.73 -8.54
N PHE A 518 9.35 -19.29 -7.62
CA PHE A 518 9.61 -19.16 -6.19
C PHE A 518 8.86 -20.20 -5.35
N GLU A 519 9.40 -20.49 -4.16
CA GLU A 519 8.73 -21.31 -3.15
C GLU A 519 7.62 -20.51 -2.46
N SER A 520 6.35 -20.85 -2.70
CA SER A 520 5.19 -20.14 -2.18
C SER A 520 4.89 -20.52 -0.72
N ASN A 521 4.98 -21.81 -0.41
CA ASN A 521 4.71 -22.35 0.91
C ASN A 521 5.71 -23.45 1.27
N THR A 522 6.59 -23.18 2.24
CA THR A 522 7.61 -24.11 2.70
C THR A 522 7.01 -25.33 3.40
N ALA A 523 6.01 -25.12 4.26
CA ALA A 523 5.38 -26.20 5.03
C ALA A 523 4.60 -27.16 4.13
N ALA A 524 3.90 -26.63 3.13
CA ALA A 524 3.16 -27.41 2.15
C ALA A 524 4.04 -27.93 0.98
N ARG A 525 5.32 -27.58 0.94
CA ARG A 525 6.27 -27.93 -0.15
C ARG A 525 5.71 -27.56 -1.52
N GLN A 526 5.41 -26.29 -1.72
CA GLN A 526 4.82 -25.77 -2.96
C GLN A 526 5.76 -24.81 -3.65
N VAL A 527 5.90 -24.96 -4.97
CA VAL A 527 6.69 -24.07 -5.83
C VAL A 527 5.82 -23.54 -6.96
N VAL A 528 5.88 -22.23 -7.19
CA VAL A 528 5.20 -21.60 -8.33
C VAL A 528 6.16 -21.56 -9.51
N VAL A 529 5.66 -21.97 -10.67
CA VAL A 529 6.40 -21.96 -11.94
C VAL A 529 5.74 -21.01 -12.95
N PRO A 530 6.45 -20.60 -14.01
CA PRO A 530 5.92 -19.76 -15.09
C PRO A 530 4.70 -20.36 -15.79
N ASN A 531 3.78 -19.47 -16.22
CA ASN A 531 2.68 -19.80 -17.14
C ASN A 531 2.50 -18.65 -18.13
N ALA A 532 2.91 -18.88 -19.37
CA ALA A 532 2.85 -17.88 -20.43
C ALA A 532 1.43 -17.61 -20.97
N ASN A 533 0.45 -18.48 -20.64
CA ASN A 533 -0.89 -18.49 -21.24
C ASN A 533 -1.93 -17.69 -20.44
N LEU A 534 -1.50 -16.73 -19.64
CA LEU A 534 -2.42 -15.89 -18.87
C LEU A 534 -3.12 -14.86 -19.74
N LYS A 535 -4.42 -14.68 -19.45
CA LYS A 535 -5.28 -13.64 -20.04
C LYS A 535 -5.42 -12.46 -19.09
N PRO A 536 -5.71 -11.24 -19.61
CA PRO A 536 -6.02 -10.08 -18.75
C PRO A 536 -7.22 -10.35 -17.85
N GLU A 537 -7.15 -9.81 -16.64
CA GLU A 537 -8.24 -9.78 -15.69
C GLU A 537 -9.17 -8.59 -16.00
N TYR A 538 -10.48 -8.78 -15.81
CA TYR A 538 -11.48 -7.72 -15.94
C TYR A 538 -12.40 -7.70 -14.72
N THR A 539 -12.76 -6.50 -14.27
CA THR A 539 -13.82 -6.30 -13.27
C THR A 539 -14.93 -5.44 -13.84
N TYR A 540 -16.16 -5.81 -13.52
CA TYR A 540 -17.37 -5.00 -13.77
C TYR A 540 -18.01 -4.75 -12.42
N ASN A 541 -18.08 -3.48 -12.04
CA ASN A 541 -18.46 -3.09 -10.70
C ASN A 541 -19.69 -2.18 -10.71
N ILE A 542 -20.57 -2.38 -9.72
CA ILE A 542 -21.69 -1.52 -9.41
C ILE A 542 -21.50 -1.00 -7.99
N ASP A 543 -21.55 0.33 -7.83
CA ASP A 543 -21.54 1.05 -6.57
C ASP A 543 -22.85 1.79 -6.36
N LEU A 544 -23.41 1.65 -5.16
CA LEU A 544 -24.54 2.43 -4.69
C LEU A 544 -24.18 3.12 -3.40
N SER A 545 -24.31 4.42 -3.32
CA SER A 545 -23.97 5.20 -2.13
C SER A 545 -25.08 6.14 -1.72
N ILE A 546 -25.33 6.22 -0.43
CA ILE A 546 -26.19 7.21 0.19
C ILE A 546 -25.38 7.98 1.23
N THR A 547 -25.45 9.30 1.17
CA THR A 547 -24.99 10.19 2.22
C THR A 547 -26.18 10.97 2.74
N GLN A 548 -26.45 10.84 4.03
CA GLN A 548 -27.55 11.53 4.69
C GLN A 548 -27.05 12.31 5.89
N GLN A 549 -27.30 13.62 5.88
CA GLN A 549 -27.14 14.49 7.01
C GLN A 549 -28.51 14.64 7.70
N PHE A 550 -28.67 14.08 8.91
CA PHE A 550 -29.92 14.13 9.67
C PHE A 550 -30.06 15.49 10.37
N PHE A 551 -29.01 15.90 11.08
CA PHE A 551 -28.90 17.19 11.75
C PHE A 551 -27.66 17.92 11.23
N ARG A 552 -27.48 19.17 11.63
CA ARG A 552 -26.29 19.93 11.22
C ARG A 552 -24.97 19.21 11.53
N ASP A 553 -24.96 18.47 12.62
CA ASP A 553 -23.79 17.88 13.24
C ASP A 553 -23.80 16.35 13.23
N PHE A 554 -24.69 15.69 12.44
CA PHE A 554 -24.79 14.23 12.34
C PHE A 554 -25.02 13.77 10.90
N SER A 555 -24.15 12.93 10.41
CA SER A 555 -24.24 12.36 9.06
C SER A 555 -23.81 10.91 9.01
N ILE A 556 -24.42 10.18 8.09
CA ILE A 556 -24.10 8.79 7.76
C ILE A 556 -23.84 8.70 6.25
N GLU A 557 -22.81 7.96 5.90
CA GLU A 557 -22.51 7.53 4.54
C GLU A 557 -22.50 6.01 4.47
N VAL A 558 -23.28 5.43 3.57
CA VAL A 558 -23.30 4.00 3.30
C VAL A 558 -23.00 3.78 1.82
N THR A 559 -22.05 2.89 1.52
CA THR A 559 -21.73 2.48 0.15
C THR A 559 -21.74 0.95 0.08
N GLY A 560 -22.65 0.40 -0.71
CA GLY A 560 -22.66 -1.01 -1.12
C GLY A 560 -21.98 -1.16 -2.47
N PHE A 561 -21.27 -2.27 -2.68
CA PHE A 561 -20.65 -2.59 -3.96
C PHE A 561 -20.79 -4.07 -4.31
N TYR A 562 -20.82 -4.35 -5.59
CA TYR A 562 -20.73 -5.68 -6.18
C TYR A 562 -19.79 -5.65 -7.38
N SER A 563 -18.83 -6.56 -7.45
CA SER A 563 -17.88 -6.68 -8.55
C SER A 563 -17.90 -8.11 -9.11
N LEU A 564 -18.24 -8.24 -10.38
CA LEU A 564 -18.01 -9.43 -11.17
C LEU A 564 -16.57 -9.38 -11.69
N PHE A 565 -15.79 -10.41 -11.37
CA PHE A 565 -14.38 -10.50 -11.74
C PHE A 565 -14.18 -11.65 -12.72
N ARG A 566 -13.81 -11.32 -13.95
CA ARG A 566 -13.56 -12.31 -15.02
C ARG A 566 -12.08 -12.54 -15.24
N ASN A 567 -11.72 -13.78 -15.55
CA ASN A 567 -10.35 -14.23 -15.76
C ASN A 567 -9.44 -13.91 -14.57
N ALA A 568 -9.98 -13.95 -13.35
CA ALA A 568 -9.18 -13.69 -12.15
C ALA A 568 -7.96 -14.61 -12.11
N ILE A 569 -6.78 -14.03 -11.91
CA ILE A 569 -5.54 -14.80 -11.81
C ILE A 569 -5.39 -15.27 -10.37
N ILE A 570 -5.40 -16.59 -10.20
CA ILE A 570 -5.18 -17.25 -8.92
C ILE A 570 -4.01 -18.23 -9.03
N LYS A 571 -3.48 -18.68 -7.89
CA LYS A 571 -2.57 -19.84 -7.85
C LYS A 571 -3.37 -21.11 -7.75
N ALA A 572 -3.01 -22.07 -8.58
CA ALA A 572 -3.65 -23.39 -8.61
C ALA A 572 -2.63 -24.47 -9.01
N PRO A 573 -2.89 -25.76 -8.68
CA PRO A 573 -2.08 -26.89 -9.14
C PRO A 573 -1.88 -26.85 -10.64
N PHE A 574 -0.65 -27.12 -11.07
CA PHE A 574 -0.22 -27.05 -12.47
C PHE A 574 0.71 -28.21 -12.80
N THR A 575 0.87 -28.50 -14.08
CA THR A 575 1.84 -29.48 -14.58
C THR A 575 2.90 -28.80 -15.42
N LEU A 576 4.17 -29.08 -15.15
CA LEU A 576 5.31 -28.67 -15.96
C LEU A 576 5.94 -29.88 -16.61
N ASN A 577 6.04 -29.90 -17.94
CA ASN A 577 6.54 -31.05 -18.69
C ASN A 577 5.83 -32.40 -18.32
N GLY A 578 4.51 -32.35 -18.09
CA GLY A 578 3.69 -33.48 -17.70
C GLY A 578 3.81 -33.91 -16.23
N GLN A 579 4.61 -33.22 -15.41
CA GLN A 579 4.79 -33.55 -14.00
C GLN A 579 4.07 -32.57 -13.09
N ASP A 580 3.49 -33.05 -11.98
CA ASP A 580 2.81 -32.29 -10.95
C ASP A 580 3.73 -31.82 -9.81
N SER A 581 4.99 -32.30 -9.81
CA SER A 581 5.99 -31.99 -8.77
C SER A 581 7.40 -31.95 -9.34
N ILE A 582 8.25 -31.07 -8.78
CA ILE A 582 9.68 -30.98 -9.14
C ILE A 582 10.56 -30.98 -7.89
N ASN A 583 11.83 -31.28 -8.05
CA ASN A 583 12.83 -31.12 -7.00
C ASN A 583 13.30 -29.65 -7.01
N TYR A 584 12.86 -28.87 -6.03
CA TYR A 584 13.24 -27.48 -5.86
C TYR A 584 14.11 -27.32 -4.60
N ASN A 585 15.35 -26.89 -4.76
CA ASN A 585 16.33 -26.76 -3.66
C ASN A 585 16.52 -28.05 -2.83
N GLY A 586 16.44 -29.23 -3.49
CA GLY A 586 16.60 -30.54 -2.84
C GLY A 586 15.32 -31.06 -2.15
N ILE A 587 14.18 -30.39 -2.34
CA ILE A 587 12.87 -30.80 -1.79
C ILE A 587 11.91 -31.06 -2.94
N ARG A 588 11.32 -32.26 -2.98
CA ARG A 588 10.21 -32.53 -3.90
C ARG A 588 9.02 -31.67 -3.53
N SER A 589 8.63 -30.78 -4.43
CA SER A 589 7.62 -29.75 -4.22
C SER A 589 6.52 -29.84 -5.26
N GLN A 590 5.27 -29.69 -4.83
CA GLN A 590 4.10 -29.60 -5.70
C GLN A 590 4.22 -28.36 -6.60
N ILE A 591 3.89 -28.53 -7.86
CA ILE A 591 3.89 -27.43 -8.83
C ILE A 591 2.56 -26.69 -8.77
N LEU A 592 2.66 -25.39 -8.57
CA LEU A 592 1.58 -24.43 -8.76
C LEU A 592 1.95 -23.47 -9.89
N ALA A 593 0.96 -22.87 -10.52
CA ALA A 593 1.15 -21.73 -11.42
C ALA A 593 0.03 -20.71 -11.25
N SER A 594 0.29 -19.48 -11.70
CA SER A 594 -0.77 -18.53 -11.93
C SER A 594 -1.69 -19.03 -13.04
N GLN A 595 -3.00 -19.03 -12.82
CA GLN A 595 -4.02 -19.49 -13.79
C GLN A 595 -5.23 -18.58 -13.74
N ASN A 596 -5.91 -18.41 -14.89
CA ASN A 596 -7.15 -17.68 -14.94
C ASN A 596 -8.33 -18.57 -14.51
N VAL A 597 -9.17 -18.09 -13.61
CA VAL A 597 -10.50 -18.66 -13.34
C VAL A 597 -11.56 -17.81 -14.05
N ASN A 598 -12.61 -18.47 -14.54
CA ASN A 598 -13.60 -17.81 -15.39
C ASN A 598 -14.32 -16.68 -14.67
N ASN A 599 -14.85 -16.94 -13.48
CA ASN A 599 -15.63 -15.97 -12.73
C ASN A 599 -15.26 -16.00 -11.25
N ALA A 600 -15.17 -14.80 -10.68
CA ALA A 600 -15.13 -14.58 -9.26
C ALA A 600 -16.06 -13.40 -8.91
N ASN A 601 -16.57 -13.40 -7.69
CA ASN A 601 -17.50 -12.39 -7.21
C ASN A 601 -16.95 -11.78 -5.93
N LEU A 602 -17.04 -10.45 -5.84
CA LEU A 602 -16.74 -9.70 -4.62
C LEU A 602 -17.91 -8.77 -4.33
N PHE A 603 -18.28 -8.68 -3.08
CA PHE A 603 -19.30 -7.75 -2.63
C PHE A 603 -18.99 -7.25 -1.23
N GLY A 604 -19.55 -6.13 -0.87
CA GLY A 604 -19.34 -5.59 0.45
C GLY A 604 -20.09 -4.29 0.72
N ILE A 605 -19.90 -3.81 1.94
CA ILE A 605 -20.49 -2.56 2.40
C ILE A 605 -19.49 -1.78 3.22
N ASN A 606 -19.47 -0.46 3.00
CA ASN A 606 -18.69 0.48 3.79
C ASN A 606 -19.67 1.46 4.46
N ILE A 607 -19.55 1.62 5.76
CA ILE A 607 -20.37 2.52 6.56
C ILE A 607 -19.46 3.55 7.21
N GLY A 608 -19.79 4.81 7.10
CA GLY A 608 -19.13 5.92 7.78
C GLY A 608 -20.16 6.72 8.58
N LEU A 609 -19.85 7.01 9.82
CA LEU A 609 -20.63 7.87 10.70
C LEU A 609 -19.78 9.03 11.16
N ASN A 610 -20.30 10.24 11.08
CA ASN A 610 -19.71 11.43 11.65
C ASN A 610 -20.74 12.18 12.49
N ALA A 611 -20.39 12.50 13.73
CA ALA A 611 -21.24 13.28 14.63
C ALA A 611 -20.41 14.28 15.41
N VAL A 612 -20.94 15.50 15.61
CA VAL A 612 -20.36 16.48 16.54
C VAL A 612 -21.30 16.65 17.72
N VAL A 613 -20.82 16.31 18.91
CA VAL A 613 -21.57 16.35 20.15
C VAL A 613 -21.00 17.44 21.04
N PHE A 614 -21.88 18.19 21.72
CA PHE A 614 -21.49 19.28 22.61
C PHE A 614 -20.58 20.33 21.96
N LYS A 615 -20.67 20.53 20.61
CA LYS A 615 -19.88 21.50 19.80
C LYS A 615 -18.36 21.30 19.84
N ARG A 616 -17.83 20.30 20.56
CA ARG A 616 -16.37 20.10 20.77
C ARG A 616 -15.91 18.66 20.64
N ILE A 617 -16.82 17.69 20.71
CA ILE A 617 -16.49 16.28 20.60
C ILE A 617 -16.96 15.80 19.23
N THR A 618 -16.02 15.34 18.41
CA THR A 618 -16.31 14.70 17.14
C THR A 618 -16.23 13.19 17.31
N ILE A 619 -17.28 12.49 16.91
CA ILE A 619 -17.35 11.04 16.86
C ILE A 619 -17.22 10.65 15.40
N ASN A 620 -16.22 9.86 15.07
CA ASN A 620 -16.07 9.22 13.76
C ASN A 620 -16.07 7.71 13.91
N SER A 621 -16.89 7.03 13.13
CA SER A 621 -16.90 5.57 13.10
C SER A 621 -16.91 5.08 11.66
N THR A 622 -16.10 4.07 11.38
CA THR A 622 -16.04 3.40 10.08
C THR A 622 -16.17 1.90 10.27
N LEU A 623 -16.86 1.28 9.34
CA LEU A 623 -17.00 -0.18 9.28
C LEU A 623 -16.90 -0.59 7.81
N SER A 624 -16.07 -1.58 7.52
CA SER A 624 -15.95 -2.16 6.18
C SER A 624 -16.09 -3.68 6.27
N PHE A 625 -16.99 -4.21 5.47
CA PHE A 625 -17.19 -5.64 5.25
C PHE A 625 -16.98 -5.96 3.79
N THR A 626 -16.28 -7.06 3.51
CA THR A 626 -16.07 -7.60 2.16
C THR A 626 -16.08 -9.12 2.23
N ASP A 627 -16.72 -9.77 1.27
CA ASP A 627 -16.61 -11.20 1.04
C ASP A 627 -16.43 -11.46 -0.45
N GLY A 628 -15.84 -12.61 -0.81
CA GLY A 628 -15.57 -12.94 -2.20
C GLY A 628 -15.18 -14.40 -2.40
N SER A 629 -15.57 -14.92 -3.56
CA SER A 629 -15.30 -16.29 -3.97
C SER A 629 -15.12 -16.39 -5.47
N TYR A 630 -14.48 -17.48 -5.92
CA TYR A 630 -14.38 -17.83 -7.34
C TYR A 630 -15.01 -19.19 -7.62
N ASN A 631 -15.53 -19.33 -8.83
CA ASN A 631 -16.17 -20.57 -9.26
C ASN A 631 -15.11 -21.63 -9.60
N THR A 632 -15.38 -22.86 -9.19
CA THR A 632 -14.57 -24.04 -9.48
C THR A 632 -15.35 -25.04 -10.33
N ASP A 633 -14.63 -25.91 -11.00
CA ASP A 633 -15.23 -27.04 -11.70
C ASP A 633 -15.63 -28.10 -10.66
N ALA A 634 -16.93 -28.23 -10.42
CA ALA A 634 -17.47 -29.17 -9.44
C ALA A 634 -17.27 -30.66 -9.83
N THR A 635 -16.82 -30.95 -11.04
CA THR A 635 -16.43 -32.31 -11.46
C THR A 635 -15.04 -32.69 -10.96
N LYS A 636 -14.23 -31.71 -10.55
CA LYS A 636 -12.87 -31.87 -10.05
C LYS A 636 -12.80 -31.66 -8.54
N GLN A 637 -11.95 -32.43 -7.88
CA GLN A 637 -11.68 -32.23 -6.46
C GLN A 637 -10.78 -31.02 -6.24
N SER A 638 -11.16 -30.20 -5.28
CA SER A 638 -10.39 -29.03 -4.81
C SER A 638 -9.99 -29.23 -3.35
N SER A 639 -8.84 -28.72 -2.97
CA SER A 639 -8.42 -28.66 -1.56
C SER A 639 -9.18 -27.53 -0.86
N ILE A 640 -9.85 -27.83 0.26
CA ILE A 640 -10.54 -26.85 1.10
C ILE A 640 -10.24 -27.10 2.56
N TYR A 641 -10.34 -26.06 3.39
CA TYR A 641 -10.37 -26.23 4.85
C TYR A 641 -11.75 -26.59 5.31
N GLU A 642 -11.90 -27.79 5.90
CA GLU A 642 -13.18 -28.30 6.44
C GLU A 642 -13.08 -28.51 7.95
N LYS A 643 -14.08 -28.04 8.69
CA LYS A 643 -14.14 -28.23 10.13
C LYS A 643 -14.46 -29.69 10.46
N GLN A 644 -13.61 -30.33 11.24
CA GLN A 644 -13.74 -31.72 11.67
C GLN A 644 -14.64 -31.83 12.92
N PRO A 645 -15.14 -33.04 13.26
CA PRO A 645 -15.97 -33.26 14.45
C PRO A 645 -15.30 -32.83 15.77
N ASN A 646 -13.96 -32.88 15.84
CA ASN A 646 -13.19 -32.43 17.00
C ASN A 646 -13.05 -30.89 17.09
N GLY A 647 -13.70 -30.14 16.18
CA GLY A 647 -13.68 -28.69 16.12
C GLY A 647 -12.49 -28.07 15.36
N ASN A 648 -11.45 -28.82 15.06
CA ASN A 648 -10.29 -28.35 14.29
C ASN A 648 -10.57 -28.34 12.78
N TYR A 649 -9.74 -27.64 12.02
CA TYR A 649 -9.83 -27.62 10.58
C TYR A 649 -8.75 -28.52 9.96
N ALA A 650 -9.11 -29.26 8.91
CA ALA A 650 -8.20 -30.05 8.09
C ALA A 650 -8.36 -29.66 6.62
N ILE A 651 -7.29 -29.82 5.84
CA ILE A 651 -7.39 -29.73 4.38
C ILE A 651 -7.93 -31.06 3.87
N VAL A 652 -9.07 -30.99 3.17
CA VAL A 652 -9.72 -32.13 2.54
C VAL A 652 -9.91 -31.86 1.06
N LYS A 653 -9.96 -32.94 0.25
CA LYS A 653 -10.32 -32.85 -1.16
C LYS A 653 -11.83 -33.02 -1.30
N ARG A 654 -12.50 -32.05 -1.91
CA ARG A 654 -13.96 -32.06 -2.15
C ARG A 654 -14.27 -31.52 -3.53
N SER A 655 -15.35 -32.03 -4.11
CA SER A 655 -15.99 -31.40 -5.27
C SER A 655 -16.86 -30.26 -4.79
N VAL A 656 -16.45 -29.05 -5.10
CA VAL A 656 -17.15 -27.80 -4.67
C VAL A 656 -17.30 -26.88 -5.87
N SER A 657 -18.42 -26.16 -5.92
CA SER A 657 -18.73 -25.21 -7.00
C SER A 657 -18.06 -23.84 -6.81
N SER A 658 -17.57 -23.53 -5.60
CA SER A 658 -16.89 -22.27 -5.33
C SER A 658 -15.86 -22.41 -4.21
N ARG A 659 -14.85 -21.52 -4.23
CA ARG A 659 -13.81 -21.40 -3.21
C ARG A 659 -13.58 -19.94 -2.83
N PRO A 660 -13.10 -19.64 -1.59
CA PRO A 660 -12.73 -18.28 -1.20
C PRO A 660 -11.64 -17.70 -2.11
N LEU A 661 -11.74 -16.42 -2.44
CA LEU A 661 -10.63 -15.66 -3.01
C LEU A 661 -9.57 -15.38 -1.95
N ASP A 662 -8.31 -15.25 -2.41
CA ASP A 662 -7.19 -14.83 -1.56
C ASP A 662 -7.37 -13.42 -1.02
N HIS A 663 -6.83 -13.17 0.17
CA HIS A 663 -6.68 -11.85 0.77
C HIS A 663 -7.98 -11.08 1.00
N ILE A 664 -9.11 -11.78 1.06
CA ILE A 664 -10.37 -11.16 1.49
C ILE A 664 -10.30 -10.89 3.00
N PRO A 665 -10.21 -9.63 3.44
CA PRO A 665 -10.03 -9.30 4.84
C PRO A 665 -11.30 -9.61 5.64
N PRO A 666 -11.19 -9.86 6.97
CA PRO A 666 -12.35 -9.84 7.84
C PRO A 666 -12.93 -8.43 7.97
N VAL A 667 -14.05 -8.30 8.68
CA VAL A 667 -14.60 -6.96 9.03
C VAL A 667 -13.54 -6.12 9.71
N ILE A 668 -13.39 -4.88 9.26
CA ILE A 668 -12.47 -3.90 9.86
C ILE A 668 -13.19 -2.60 10.18
N GLY A 669 -12.66 -1.86 11.13
CA GLY A 669 -13.16 -0.52 11.40
C GLY A 669 -12.36 0.25 12.45
N LYS A 670 -12.76 1.50 12.59
CA LYS A 670 -12.26 2.44 13.60
C LYS A 670 -13.45 3.19 14.19
N THR A 671 -13.45 3.38 15.50
CA THR A 671 -14.33 4.35 16.16
C THR A 671 -13.48 5.29 17.00
N SER A 672 -13.67 6.58 16.84
CA SER A 672 -12.90 7.61 17.53
C SER A 672 -13.79 8.68 18.14
N PHE A 673 -13.35 9.21 19.28
CA PHE A 673 -13.89 10.34 20.00
C PHE A 673 -12.78 11.39 20.09
N ALA A 674 -12.90 12.48 19.32
CA ALA A 674 -11.93 13.55 19.30
C ALA A 674 -12.48 14.80 19.97
N TYR A 675 -11.81 15.28 21.00
CA TYR A 675 -12.10 16.55 21.67
C TYR A 675 -11.13 17.61 21.18
N GLN A 676 -11.66 18.73 20.68
CA GLN A 676 -10.85 19.86 20.25
C GLN A 676 -11.29 21.13 20.98
N HIS A 677 -10.34 21.76 21.67
CA HIS A 677 -10.57 23.04 22.32
C HIS A 677 -9.31 23.92 22.29
N LYS A 678 -9.42 25.10 21.68
CA LYS A 678 -8.31 26.06 21.53
C LYS A 678 -7.02 25.37 21.01
N LYS A 679 -6.05 25.19 21.90
CA LYS A 679 -4.71 24.63 21.63
C LYS A 679 -4.60 23.12 21.87
N LEU A 680 -5.64 22.49 22.43
CA LEU A 680 -5.66 21.07 22.81
C LEU A 680 -6.49 20.28 21.84
N ASN A 681 -5.94 19.15 21.39
CA ASN A 681 -6.64 18.11 20.66
C ASN A 681 -6.38 16.78 21.39
N VAL A 682 -7.44 16.05 21.72
CA VAL A 682 -7.36 14.73 22.36
C VAL A 682 -8.22 13.77 21.55
N GLU A 683 -7.69 12.62 21.19
CA GLU A 683 -8.43 11.55 20.51
C GLU A 683 -8.30 10.25 21.32
N VAL A 684 -9.44 9.63 21.65
CA VAL A 684 -9.53 8.26 22.13
C VAL A 684 -10.16 7.43 21.02
N TYR A 685 -9.53 6.34 20.63
CA TYR A 685 -10.05 5.53 19.52
C TYR A 685 -9.79 4.05 19.69
N SER A 686 -10.63 3.27 19.05
CA SER A 686 -10.49 1.82 18.89
C SER A 686 -10.33 1.46 17.43
N LEU A 687 -9.33 0.64 17.13
CA LEU A 687 -9.22 -0.11 15.88
C LEU A 687 -9.69 -1.52 16.16
N TYR A 688 -10.45 -2.11 15.24
CA TYR A 688 -10.98 -3.47 15.41
C TYR A 688 -11.00 -4.25 14.11
N ASN A 689 -10.88 -5.57 14.27
CA ASN A 689 -10.83 -6.55 13.19
C ASN A 689 -11.62 -7.79 13.61
N GLY A 690 -12.48 -8.27 12.72
CA GLY A 690 -13.28 -9.46 12.95
C GLY A 690 -12.46 -10.75 12.90
N TRP A 691 -13.09 -11.85 13.26
CA TRP A 691 -12.52 -13.18 13.13
C TRP A 691 -12.49 -13.62 11.66
N LYS A 692 -11.38 -14.24 11.21
CA LYS A 692 -11.30 -14.90 9.91
C LYS A 692 -11.10 -16.40 10.12
N ASN A 693 -12.17 -17.18 9.96
CA ASN A 693 -12.13 -18.63 10.10
C ASN A 693 -11.34 -19.30 8.97
N LEU A 694 -10.70 -20.45 9.25
CA LEU A 694 -9.89 -21.16 8.24
C LEU A 694 -10.69 -21.63 7.02
N ASN A 695 -11.98 -21.93 7.12
CA ASN A 695 -12.80 -22.27 5.96
C ASN A 695 -13.02 -21.10 4.98
N LYS A 696 -12.63 -19.90 5.36
CA LYS A 696 -12.63 -18.69 4.52
C LYS A 696 -11.25 -18.36 3.94
N TYR A 697 -10.27 -19.26 4.10
CA TYR A 697 -8.94 -19.17 3.49
C TYR A 697 -8.91 -19.95 2.18
N ASN A 698 -8.19 -19.45 1.19
CA ASN A 698 -7.84 -20.22 0.02
C ASN A 698 -6.65 -21.14 0.37
N SER A 699 -6.86 -22.46 0.35
CA SER A 699 -5.82 -23.43 0.74
C SER A 699 -4.62 -23.48 -0.21
N ASP A 700 -4.79 -23.07 -1.47
CA ASP A 700 -3.73 -23.03 -2.50
C ASP A 700 -3.15 -21.61 -2.66
N GLY A 701 -3.73 -20.62 -1.94
CA GLY A 701 -3.39 -19.21 -2.05
C GLY A 701 -2.31 -18.72 -1.09
N GLU A 702 -2.22 -17.40 -0.97
CA GLU A 702 -1.25 -16.71 -0.10
C GLU A 702 -1.89 -16.13 1.19
N ASP A 703 -3.01 -16.72 1.67
CA ASP A 703 -3.65 -16.32 2.93
C ASP A 703 -2.82 -16.65 4.19
N ASN A 704 -1.69 -17.33 3.99
CA ASN A 704 -0.70 -17.61 5.04
C ASN A 704 -1.30 -18.31 6.28
N ALA A 705 -2.08 -19.36 6.06
CA ALA A 705 -2.70 -20.14 7.12
C ALA A 705 -1.70 -20.66 8.17
N GLN A 706 -0.43 -20.89 7.77
CA GLN A 706 0.65 -21.32 8.66
C GLN A 706 0.98 -20.31 9.78
N TYR A 707 0.59 -19.05 9.61
CA TYR A 707 0.79 -17.99 10.63
C TYR A 707 -0.48 -17.69 11.44
N ALA A 708 -1.59 -18.38 11.15
CA ALA A 708 -2.83 -18.30 11.90
C ALA A 708 -2.87 -19.32 13.05
N THR A 709 -3.92 -19.27 13.86
CA THR A 709 -4.22 -20.32 14.83
C THR A 709 -4.91 -21.51 14.14
N ALA A 710 -5.09 -22.62 14.85
CA ALA A 710 -5.79 -23.80 14.34
C ALA A 710 -7.23 -23.50 13.85
N HIS A 711 -7.82 -22.38 14.23
CA HIS A 711 -9.18 -21.98 13.84
C HIS A 711 -9.21 -20.76 12.90
N GLY A 712 -8.04 -20.22 12.52
CA GLY A 712 -7.91 -19.02 11.70
C GLY A 712 -7.34 -17.83 12.45
N MET A 713 -7.52 -16.62 11.92
CA MET A 713 -6.98 -15.40 12.55
C MET A 713 -7.99 -14.85 13.57
N PRO A 714 -7.60 -14.75 14.86
CA PRO A 714 -8.48 -14.25 15.91
C PRO A 714 -8.92 -12.80 15.70
N ALA A 715 -10.15 -12.51 16.10
CA ALA A 715 -10.64 -11.14 16.19
C ALA A 715 -9.88 -10.36 17.27
N TRP A 716 -9.69 -9.07 17.03
CA TRP A 716 -9.03 -8.19 17.98
C TRP A 716 -9.60 -6.77 17.95
N PHE A 717 -9.40 -6.05 19.01
CA PHE A 717 -9.53 -4.62 19.06
C PHE A 717 -8.45 -4.02 19.95
N THR A 718 -8.05 -2.79 19.67
CA THR A 718 -7.15 -1.99 20.50
C THR A 718 -7.87 -0.77 21.03
N LEU A 719 -7.52 -0.34 22.22
CA LEU A 719 -7.89 0.97 22.75
C LEU A 719 -6.65 1.86 22.73
N ASN A 720 -6.80 3.07 22.22
CA ASN A 720 -5.70 4.00 21.98
C ASN A 720 -6.10 5.40 22.42
N ALA A 721 -5.15 6.20 22.89
CA ALA A 721 -5.37 7.60 23.26
C ALA A 721 -4.20 8.44 22.78
N LYS A 722 -4.48 9.64 22.24
CA LYS A 722 -3.48 10.61 21.79
C LYS A 722 -3.90 12.01 22.20
N ALA A 723 -2.92 12.82 22.55
CA ALA A 723 -3.12 14.25 22.83
C ALA A 723 -2.08 15.07 22.09
N ALA A 724 -2.50 16.19 21.56
CA ALA A 724 -1.64 17.20 20.93
C ALA A 724 -1.94 18.56 21.53
N TYR A 725 -0.92 19.25 22.02
CA TYR A 725 -1.03 20.56 22.63
C TYR A 725 -0.12 21.56 21.93
N LEU A 726 -0.70 22.66 21.45
CA LEU A 726 0.03 23.77 20.83
C LEU A 726 0.54 24.72 21.92
N VAL A 727 1.78 24.55 22.36
CA VAL A 727 2.40 25.32 23.45
C VAL A 727 2.49 26.80 23.06
N LYS A 728 3.07 27.09 21.87
CA LYS A 728 3.14 28.42 21.24
C LYS A 728 2.66 28.28 19.79
N LYS A 729 2.53 29.38 19.06
CA LYS A 729 2.07 29.37 17.65
C LYS A 729 2.79 28.34 16.76
N HIS A 730 4.02 28.01 17.10
CA HIS A 730 4.93 27.20 16.26
C HIS A 730 5.29 25.84 16.87
N PHE A 731 5.00 25.59 18.15
CA PHE A 731 5.45 24.38 18.85
C PHE A 731 4.25 23.55 19.29
N GLN A 732 4.20 22.31 18.83
CA GLN A 732 3.20 21.32 19.21
C GLN A 732 3.88 20.14 19.89
N LEU A 733 3.47 19.83 21.11
CA LEU A 733 3.81 18.61 21.82
C LEU A 733 2.73 17.58 21.57
N GLN A 734 3.12 16.34 21.24
CA GLN A 734 2.21 15.23 21.08
C GLN A 734 2.64 14.08 21.99
N VAL A 735 1.67 13.48 22.68
CA VAL A 735 1.84 12.27 23.47
C VAL A 735 0.76 11.28 23.11
N GLY A 736 1.06 9.99 23.16
CA GLY A 736 0.10 8.97 22.84
C GLY A 736 0.38 7.65 23.54
N VAL A 737 -0.66 6.86 23.70
CA VAL A 737 -0.57 5.46 24.11
C VAL A 737 -1.40 4.65 23.14
N GLU A 738 -0.75 3.77 22.40
CA GLU A 738 -1.40 2.80 21.53
C GLU A 738 -1.48 1.44 22.20
N ASN A 739 -2.51 0.67 21.84
CA ASN A 739 -2.75 -0.65 22.42
C ASN A 739 -2.68 -0.63 23.96
N ILE A 740 -3.45 0.26 24.61
CA ILE A 740 -3.50 0.45 26.08
C ILE A 740 -3.71 -0.88 26.82
N LEU A 741 -4.48 -1.79 26.22
CA LEU A 741 -4.79 -3.10 26.79
C LEU A 741 -3.64 -4.11 26.65
N ASP A 742 -2.56 -3.75 25.97
CA ASP A 742 -1.37 -4.60 25.74
C ASP A 742 -1.72 -5.96 25.10
N ARG A 743 -2.67 -5.96 24.17
CA ARG A 743 -3.11 -7.19 23.46
C ARG A 743 -2.08 -7.66 22.46
N ASN A 744 -1.79 -8.95 22.43
CA ASN A 744 -1.13 -9.58 21.30
C ASN A 744 -2.14 -9.84 20.18
N TYR A 745 -1.86 -9.34 18.98
CA TYR A 745 -2.71 -9.52 17.81
C TYR A 745 -1.92 -9.49 16.51
N ARG A 746 -2.50 -10.07 15.47
CA ARG A 746 -2.01 -10.01 14.09
C ARG A 746 -3.13 -9.61 13.15
N SER A 747 -2.80 -8.88 12.09
CA SER A 747 -3.70 -8.73 10.95
C SER A 747 -3.79 -10.05 10.18
N PHE A 748 -4.93 -10.31 9.53
CA PHE A 748 -5.12 -11.48 8.66
C PHE A 748 -4.01 -11.58 7.61
N ALA A 749 -3.62 -12.80 7.24
CA ALA A 749 -2.54 -13.13 6.31
C ALA A 749 -1.13 -12.62 6.71
N SER A 750 -0.96 -12.09 7.92
CA SER A 750 0.33 -11.56 8.40
C SER A 750 1.09 -12.59 9.23
N GLY A 751 2.40 -12.70 8.99
CA GLY A 751 3.33 -13.48 9.84
C GLY A 751 4.04 -12.64 10.91
N PHE A 752 3.68 -11.36 11.05
CA PHE A 752 4.26 -10.40 11.96
C PHE A 752 3.20 -9.87 12.92
N SER A 753 3.46 -9.99 14.24
CA SER A 753 2.55 -9.47 15.27
C SER A 753 2.67 -7.96 15.40
N ALA A 754 1.54 -7.30 15.59
CA ALA A 754 1.51 -5.87 15.84
C ALA A 754 2.15 -5.51 17.20
N GLY A 755 2.50 -4.25 17.37
CA GLY A 755 3.08 -3.73 18.60
C GLY A 755 2.17 -3.90 19.81
N GLY A 756 2.77 -4.21 20.97
CA GLY A 756 2.14 -4.17 22.27
C GLY A 756 1.81 -2.74 22.71
N ARG A 757 1.68 -2.52 24.01
CA ARG A 757 1.47 -1.16 24.53
C ARG A 757 2.64 -0.27 24.15
N ASN A 758 2.32 0.84 23.50
CA ASN A 758 3.28 1.76 22.92
C ASN A 758 3.06 3.17 23.45
N PHE A 759 4.06 3.74 24.11
CA PHE A 759 4.08 5.15 24.47
C PHE A 759 4.78 5.95 23.38
N ILE A 760 4.17 7.03 22.96
CA ILE A 760 4.64 7.88 21.86
C ILE A 760 4.86 9.28 22.40
N PHE A 761 6.01 9.85 22.07
CA PHE A 761 6.38 11.21 22.36
C PHE A 761 6.82 11.88 21.06
N ALA A 762 6.26 13.02 20.73
CA ALA A 762 6.66 13.75 19.54
C ALA A 762 6.64 15.26 19.76
N LEU A 763 7.57 15.94 19.12
CA LEU A 763 7.64 17.40 19.07
C LEU A 763 7.60 17.81 17.60
N ARG A 764 6.71 18.76 17.29
CA ARG A 764 6.58 19.37 15.97
C ARG A 764 6.69 20.86 16.08
N THR A 765 7.52 21.44 15.22
CA THR A 765 7.55 22.90 15.05
C THR A 765 7.22 23.25 13.60
N THR A 766 6.50 24.35 13.41
CA THR A 766 6.12 24.87 12.08
C THR A 766 6.37 26.37 12.04
N TRP A 767 6.86 26.89 10.96
CA TRP A 767 7.12 28.32 10.76
C TRP A 767 6.69 28.81 9.39
#